data_dba99b74429e21d1d604456e49930bd7
#
_entry.id   dba99b74429e21d1d604456e49930bd7
#
_cell.length_a   1.000
_cell.length_b   1.000
_cell.length_c   1.000
_cell.angle_alpha   90.00
_cell.angle_beta   90.00
_cell.angle_gamma   90.00
#
_symmetry.space_group_name_H-M   'P 1'
#
loop_
_entity.id
_entity.type
_entity.pdbx_description
1 polymer ?
#
loop_
_entity_poly.entity_id
_entity_poly.type
_entity_poly.pdbx_seq_one_letter_code
_entity_poly.pdbx_strand_id
1 'polypeptide(L)'
;MYSNCYRFYNLYIGLIQPKKIAYVRMQSFFLYSYLEKHEKERDGKEMIKFGKGVVKHRVLILIISFALLIPAAFGYFNTRVNYDILSYLPDELESMKGQDILVDEFGTGAFSLCVIEGMEDKDISTLREQIADVDHVKSVIWYDSLADLSVPMDVLPDEIYDIFNNDESDSTLMAILFDTSMSADETMDAIEEIRGITTKQCYLSGMSAVVTDIKDLTNKEVPFYVLIAVLLSVLVLSLTMDSAIIPLFFLLSIGMAIVYNLGSNVIKGEISYVTQALAAVLQLGVTMDYSIFLWHSYQENQGRFPGDKNRAMAHAISNTITSVVGSSITTVAGFIALCFMSFTLGLDLGVVMAKGVIFGVIACVTILPSLILVFDKAIEKTKHRVILPDLGNIANWITSHYYIFIILFLVILGPAIWGYNNTNVYYDLAGTLPDSLESIAANNKLEENFDMGATHIVLVDSSLEPKTISKMIDEIDDVDGVKATLGLDAIVGPAIPRDVIPDSIRGELENENYELLLITSEYKVASDEVNAQCDAISGIIKNYDENGMLIGEAPCTQDLITTTDHDFKVVSAVSIGAIFVIIAVVFKSISLPIILVAAIYFAIFINMGIPAYTGTQLPFIASIVIGTIQLGATVDYAILMTNKYKKARYKGAEKKEAITSALQSSIQSIIVSALSFFAATFGVGPVSYTHLRAHETPE
;
A
#
# COMPACT_ATOMS: atom_id res chain seq x y z
N MET A 1 -30.85 -15.55 20.03
CA MET A 1 -32.09 -16.16 20.59
C MET A 1 -33.37 -15.46 20.11
N TYR A 2 -33.35 -14.13 19.89
CA TYR A 2 -34.55 -13.36 19.46
C TYR A 2 -34.95 -13.53 17.99
N SER A 3 -34.03 -13.84 17.08
CA SER A 3 -34.30 -14.04 15.66
C SER A 3 -35.18 -15.29 15.37
N ASN A 4 -35.03 -16.32 16.18
CA ASN A 4 -35.82 -17.57 16.00
C ASN A 4 -37.27 -17.46 16.50
N CYS A 5 -37.54 -16.62 17.50
CA CYS A 5 -38.92 -16.35 17.94
C CYS A 5 -39.76 -15.62 16.86
N TYR A 6 -39.11 -14.75 16.07
CA TYR A 6 -39.77 -13.98 15.02
C TYR A 6 -40.16 -14.84 13.81
N ARG A 7 -39.37 -15.88 13.49
CA ARG A 7 -39.68 -16.84 12.43
C ARG A 7 -40.84 -17.78 12.82
N PHE A 8 -40.89 -18.23 14.08
CA PHE A 8 -42.01 -19.05 14.58
C PHE A 8 -43.29 -18.25 14.68
N TYR A 9 -43.22 -16.97 15.03
CA TYR A 9 -44.39 -16.09 15.15
C TYR A 9 -45.06 -15.80 13.79
N ASN A 10 -44.29 -15.65 12.73
CA ASN A 10 -44.83 -15.44 11.38
C ASN A 10 -45.45 -16.69 10.74
N LEU A 11 -45.02 -17.88 11.15
CA LEU A 11 -45.65 -19.13 10.70
C LEU A 11 -47.03 -19.38 11.35
N TYR A 12 -47.26 -18.87 12.56
CA TYR A 12 -48.51 -19.03 13.29
C TYR A 12 -49.61 -18.04 12.85
N ILE A 13 -49.26 -16.92 12.24
CA ILE A 13 -50.16 -15.85 11.80
C ILE A 13 -50.90 -16.18 10.50
N GLY A 14 -50.47 -17.17 9.73
CA GLY A 14 -51.12 -17.59 8.47
C GLY A 14 -52.57 -18.19 8.64
N LEU A 15 -53.00 -18.35 9.86
CA LEU A 15 -54.28 -19.04 10.17
C LEU A 15 -55.35 -18.17 10.83
N ILE A 16 -55.17 -16.84 10.97
CA ILE A 16 -56.13 -15.98 11.70
C ILE A 16 -56.64 -14.80 10.85
N GLN A 17 -57.92 -14.49 10.95
CA GLN A 17 -58.67 -13.45 10.20
C GLN A 17 -58.00 -12.07 10.14
N PRO A 18 -58.15 -11.29 9.01
CA PRO A 18 -57.38 -10.09 8.70
C PRO A 18 -57.41 -8.93 9.72
N LYS A 19 -58.51 -8.76 10.45
CA LYS A 19 -58.68 -7.70 11.45
C LYS A 19 -57.88 -7.95 12.74
N LYS A 20 -57.66 -9.20 13.14
CA LYS A 20 -56.82 -9.53 14.29
C LYS A 20 -55.31 -9.42 13.96
N ILE A 21 -54.95 -9.65 12.71
CA ILE A 21 -53.55 -9.52 12.22
C ILE A 21 -53.08 -8.06 12.30
N ALA A 22 -53.90 -7.09 11.94
CA ALA A 22 -53.55 -5.68 12.04
C ALA A 22 -53.35 -5.23 13.49
N TYR A 23 -54.13 -5.71 14.43
CA TYR A 23 -54.00 -5.37 15.84
C TYR A 23 -52.75 -6.00 16.48
N VAL A 24 -52.45 -7.25 16.16
CA VAL A 24 -51.24 -7.95 16.63
C VAL A 24 -49.98 -7.36 16.00
N ARG A 25 -50.02 -7.00 14.72
CA ARG A 25 -48.90 -6.25 14.08
C ARG A 25 -48.68 -4.89 14.72
N MET A 26 -49.73 -4.18 15.07
CA MET A 26 -49.60 -2.88 15.73
C MET A 26 -49.07 -3.03 17.16
N GLN A 27 -49.51 -4.03 17.93
CA GLN A 27 -48.96 -4.30 19.27
C GLN A 27 -47.50 -4.80 19.20
N SER A 28 -47.17 -5.69 18.27
CA SER A 28 -45.78 -6.13 18.10
C SER A 28 -44.84 -5.00 17.62
N PHE A 29 -45.35 -4.08 16.79
CA PHE A 29 -44.63 -2.87 16.38
C PHE A 29 -44.44 -1.93 17.58
N PHE A 30 -45.43 -1.71 18.43
CA PHE A 30 -45.32 -0.90 19.65
C PHE A 30 -44.36 -1.55 20.66
N LEU A 31 -44.46 -2.85 20.87
CA LEU A 31 -43.56 -3.59 21.76
C LEU A 31 -42.09 -3.56 21.25
N TYR A 32 -41.91 -3.77 19.96
CA TYR A 32 -40.59 -3.67 19.33
C TYR A 32 -40.01 -2.24 19.42
N SER A 33 -40.82 -1.23 19.13
CA SER A 33 -40.43 0.18 19.27
C SER A 33 -40.11 0.57 20.71
N TYR A 34 -40.87 0.01 21.68
CA TYR A 34 -40.64 0.20 23.11
C TYR A 34 -39.35 -0.47 23.57
N LEU A 35 -39.08 -1.71 23.15
CA LEU A 35 -37.84 -2.44 23.46
C LEU A 35 -36.63 -1.80 22.83
N GLU A 36 -36.72 -1.40 21.56
CA GLU A 36 -35.64 -0.66 20.85
C GLU A 36 -35.35 0.69 21.52
N LYS A 37 -36.36 1.40 22.01
CA LYS A 37 -36.23 2.66 22.73
C LYS A 37 -35.52 2.44 24.09
N HIS A 38 -35.88 1.40 24.82
CA HIS A 38 -35.25 1.08 26.10
C HIS A 38 -33.81 0.57 25.95
N GLU A 39 -33.54 -0.18 24.89
CA GLU A 39 -32.16 -0.61 24.56
C GLU A 39 -31.27 0.60 24.24
N LYS A 40 -31.76 1.51 23.37
CA LYS A 40 -31.06 2.78 23.07
C LYS A 40 -30.89 3.70 24.27
N GLU A 41 -31.85 3.75 25.19
CA GLU A 41 -31.74 4.53 26.43
C GLU A 41 -30.72 3.90 27.40
N ARG A 42 -30.65 2.57 27.44
CA ARG A 42 -29.63 1.86 28.24
C ARG A 42 -28.24 2.08 27.70
N ASP A 43 -28.05 1.89 26.39
CA ASP A 43 -26.78 2.09 25.71
C ASP A 43 -26.31 3.55 25.83
N GLY A 44 -27.21 4.53 25.67
CA GLY A 44 -26.91 5.94 25.89
C GLY A 44 -26.48 6.25 27.32
N LYS A 45 -27.05 5.58 28.35
CA LYS A 45 -26.65 5.76 29.74
C LYS A 45 -25.27 5.16 30.03
N GLU A 46 -24.92 4.01 29.42
CA GLU A 46 -23.61 3.38 29.57
C GLU A 46 -22.52 4.22 28.88
N MET A 47 -22.76 4.73 27.68
CA MET A 47 -21.83 5.62 26.98
C MET A 47 -21.58 6.92 27.72
N ILE A 48 -22.60 7.50 28.36
CA ILE A 48 -22.41 8.68 29.23
C ILE A 48 -21.60 8.33 30.49
N LYS A 49 -21.74 7.11 31.07
CA LYS A 49 -20.90 6.67 32.19
C LYS A 49 -19.43 6.57 31.76
N PHE A 50 -19.16 6.00 30.57
CA PHE A 50 -17.81 5.97 30.00
C PHE A 50 -17.24 7.39 29.85
N GLY A 51 -17.99 8.30 29.19
CA GLY A 51 -17.56 9.69 29.05
C GLY A 51 -17.26 10.39 30.37
N LYS A 52 -18.10 10.16 31.41
CA LYS A 52 -17.81 10.65 32.78
C LYS A 52 -16.54 10.05 33.36
N GLY A 53 -16.26 8.77 33.08
CA GLY A 53 -15.04 8.09 33.48
C GLY A 53 -13.80 8.74 32.87
N VAL A 54 -13.80 8.98 31.56
CA VAL A 54 -12.72 9.67 30.84
C VAL A 54 -12.48 11.07 31.42
N VAL A 55 -13.54 11.86 31.60
CA VAL A 55 -13.43 13.22 32.17
C VAL A 55 -12.87 13.19 33.59
N LYS A 56 -13.28 12.24 34.41
CA LYS A 56 -12.80 12.10 35.81
C LYS A 56 -11.32 11.73 35.88
N HIS A 57 -10.88 10.83 35.00
CA HIS A 57 -9.52 10.29 35.01
C HIS A 57 -8.60 10.89 33.95
N ARG A 58 -8.93 12.06 33.38
CA ARG A 58 -8.23 12.69 32.24
C ARG A 58 -6.71 12.83 32.42
N VAL A 59 -6.24 13.18 33.63
CA VAL A 59 -4.79 13.31 33.90
C VAL A 59 -4.11 11.94 33.90
N LEU A 60 -4.74 10.94 34.54
CA LEU A 60 -4.23 9.57 34.53
C LEU A 60 -4.17 8.98 33.13
N ILE A 61 -5.19 9.24 32.29
CA ILE A 61 -5.22 8.81 30.89
C ILE A 61 -4.03 9.40 30.14
N LEU A 62 -3.75 10.70 30.29
CA LEU A 62 -2.58 11.32 29.64
C LEU A 62 -1.26 10.73 30.13
N ILE A 63 -1.10 10.53 31.45
CA ILE A 63 0.12 9.91 32.00
C ILE A 63 0.33 8.51 31.41
N ILE A 64 -0.70 7.67 31.41
CA ILE A 64 -0.63 6.32 30.83
C ILE A 64 -0.33 6.39 29.34
N SER A 65 -1.00 7.29 28.61
CA SER A 65 -0.78 7.43 27.18
C SER A 65 0.66 7.85 26.86
N PHE A 66 1.22 8.83 27.58
CA PHE A 66 2.63 9.21 27.40
C PHE A 66 3.60 8.09 27.82
N ALA A 67 3.28 7.34 28.88
CA ALA A 67 4.10 6.19 29.28
C ALA A 67 4.08 5.07 28.23
N LEU A 68 2.96 4.82 27.57
CA LEU A 68 2.83 3.83 26.49
C LEU A 68 3.58 4.21 25.20
N LEU A 69 3.96 5.47 25.01
CA LEU A 69 4.81 5.85 23.88
C LEU A 69 6.21 5.22 23.96
N ILE A 70 6.73 4.96 25.17
CA ILE A 70 8.06 4.37 25.35
C ILE A 70 8.12 2.96 24.74
N PRO A 71 7.28 1.98 25.17
CA PRO A 71 7.29 0.66 24.54
C PRO A 71 6.86 0.70 23.07
N ALA A 72 5.99 1.62 22.66
CA ALA A 72 5.60 1.76 21.26
C ALA A 72 6.76 2.29 20.40
N ALA A 73 7.54 3.25 20.87
CA ALA A 73 8.73 3.73 20.18
C ALA A 73 9.79 2.61 20.08
N PHE A 74 10.02 1.86 21.19
CA PHE A 74 10.90 0.70 21.17
C PHE A 74 10.45 -0.32 20.12
N GLY A 75 9.14 -0.63 20.07
CA GLY A 75 8.60 -1.54 19.06
C GLY A 75 8.76 -1.02 17.62
N TYR A 76 8.62 0.28 17.41
CA TYR A 76 8.82 0.91 16.09
C TYR A 76 10.26 0.71 15.59
N PHE A 77 11.26 0.97 16.42
CA PHE A 77 12.68 0.81 16.04
C PHE A 77 13.13 -0.65 15.92
N ASN A 78 12.39 -1.60 16.51
CA ASN A 78 12.70 -3.03 16.42
C ASN A 78 11.81 -3.79 15.42
N THR A 79 10.96 -3.09 14.68
CA THR A 79 10.19 -3.69 13.58
C THR A 79 11.03 -3.56 12.31
N ARG A 80 11.38 -4.67 11.67
CA ARG A 80 12.07 -4.68 10.38
C ARG A 80 11.18 -4.10 9.30
N VAL A 81 11.75 -3.34 8.38
CA VAL A 81 11.07 -2.82 7.21
C VAL A 81 11.57 -3.56 5.98
N ASN A 82 10.67 -4.25 5.28
CA ASN A 82 10.99 -4.95 4.05
C ASN A 82 10.79 -4.00 2.86
N TYR A 83 11.83 -3.83 2.06
CA TYR A 83 11.86 -2.95 0.89
C TYR A 83 11.64 -3.70 -0.42
N ASP A 84 11.64 -5.04 -0.41
CA ASP A 84 11.33 -5.87 -1.56
C ASP A 84 9.83 -6.18 -1.63
N ILE A 85 9.17 -5.63 -2.64
CA ILE A 85 7.73 -5.86 -2.86
C ILE A 85 7.47 -7.24 -3.45
N LEU A 86 8.39 -7.78 -4.23
CA LEU A 86 8.22 -9.09 -4.88
C LEU A 86 8.19 -10.23 -3.85
N SER A 87 8.85 -10.06 -2.70
CA SER A 87 8.81 -11.01 -1.59
C SER A 87 7.41 -11.19 -0.96
N TYR A 88 6.43 -10.38 -1.33
CA TYR A 88 5.02 -10.53 -0.92
C TYR A 88 4.18 -11.36 -1.89
N LEU A 89 4.77 -11.89 -2.96
CA LEU A 89 4.11 -12.85 -3.85
C LEU A 89 3.79 -14.14 -3.09
N PRO A 90 2.74 -14.89 -3.50
CA PRO A 90 2.43 -16.19 -2.90
C PRO A 90 3.56 -17.20 -3.07
N ASP A 91 3.94 -17.90 -2.00
CA ASP A 91 5.00 -18.92 -2.00
C ASP A 91 4.71 -20.11 -2.92
N GLU A 92 3.44 -20.28 -3.34
CA GLU A 92 3.02 -21.35 -4.24
C GLU A 92 3.42 -21.12 -5.71
N LEU A 93 3.78 -19.89 -6.10
CA LEU A 93 4.20 -19.53 -7.45
C LEU A 93 5.55 -20.19 -7.79
N GLU A 94 5.72 -20.55 -9.06
CA GLU A 94 6.98 -21.22 -9.51
C GLU A 94 8.18 -20.26 -9.39
N SER A 95 8.00 -18.99 -9.69
CA SER A 95 9.02 -17.96 -9.52
C SER A 95 9.52 -17.84 -8.08
N MET A 96 8.63 -17.95 -7.09
CA MET A 96 8.98 -17.89 -5.68
C MET A 96 9.64 -19.18 -5.19
N LYS A 97 9.11 -20.35 -5.57
CA LYS A 97 9.73 -21.65 -5.27
C LYS A 97 11.15 -21.75 -5.81
N GLY A 98 11.35 -21.25 -7.04
CA GLY A 98 12.67 -21.24 -7.63
C GLY A 98 13.65 -20.31 -6.91
N GLN A 99 13.19 -19.17 -6.39
CA GLN A 99 14.01 -18.31 -5.51
C GLN A 99 14.39 -19.03 -4.21
N ASP A 100 13.47 -19.74 -3.58
CA ASP A 100 13.78 -20.52 -2.38
C ASP A 100 14.84 -21.61 -2.69
N ILE A 101 14.76 -22.28 -3.84
CA ILE A 101 15.76 -23.26 -4.28
C ILE A 101 17.12 -22.58 -4.50
N LEU A 102 17.19 -21.39 -5.06
CA LEU A 102 18.45 -20.64 -5.19
C LEU A 102 19.10 -20.38 -3.83
N VAL A 103 18.32 -20.02 -2.84
CA VAL A 103 18.82 -19.79 -1.48
C VAL A 103 19.25 -21.11 -0.82
N ASP A 104 18.38 -22.10 -0.82
CA ASP A 104 18.55 -23.32 -0.04
C ASP A 104 19.58 -24.28 -0.65
N GLU A 105 19.60 -24.42 -1.97
CA GLU A 105 20.40 -25.43 -2.69
C GLU A 105 21.70 -24.83 -3.28
N PHE A 106 21.66 -23.56 -3.71
CA PHE A 106 22.84 -22.90 -4.27
C PHE A 106 23.49 -21.93 -3.27
N GLY A 107 22.81 -21.56 -2.17
CA GLY A 107 23.30 -20.56 -1.22
C GLY A 107 23.43 -19.17 -1.85
N THR A 108 22.62 -18.88 -2.89
CA THR A 108 22.61 -17.59 -3.58
C THR A 108 21.25 -16.95 -3.35
N GLY A 109 21.20 -15.92 -2.51
CA GLY A 109 19.97 -15.23 -2.17
C GLY A 109 19.68 -14.00 -3.05
N ALA A 110 20.73 -13.43 -3.63
CA ALA A 110 20.63 -12.25 -4.49
C ALA A 110 21.84 -12.15 -5.42
N PHE A 111 21.69 -11.33 -6.46
CA PHE A 111 22.81 -10.98 -7.33
C PHE A 111 22.73 -9.52 -7.79
N SER A 112 23.87 -8.97 -8.17
CA SER A 112 24.02 -7.67 -8.81
C SER A 112 25.00 -7.79 -9.98
N LEU A 113 24.84 -6.91 -10.97
CA LEU A 113 25.76 -6.78 -12.09
C LEU A 113 26.48 -5.45 -11.97
N CYS A 114 27.79 -5.47 -12.12
CA CYS A 114 28.62 -4.27 -12.08
C CYS A 114 29.23 -4.00 -13.48
N VAL A 115 28.81 -2.91 -14.10
CA VAL A 115 29.41 -2.41 -15.35
C VAL A 115 30.61 -1.53 -14.99
N ILE A 116 31.75 -1.79 -15.59
CA ILE A 116 33.01 -1.08 -15.34
C ILE A 116 33.49 -0.50 -16.66
N GLU A 117 33.71 0.83 -16.73
CA GLU A 117 34.12 1.55 -17.94
C GLU A 117 35.57 2.06 -17.83
N GLY A 118 36.38 1.81 -18.86
CA GLY A 118 37.72 2.41 -19.02
C GLY A 118 38.72 2.12 -17.88
N MET A 119 38.65 0.94 -17.27
CA MET A 119 39.57 0.50 -16.21
C MET A 119 40.51 -0.58 -16.74
N GLU A 120 41.79 -0.60 -16.33
CA GLU A 120 42.73 -1.65 -16.72
C GLU A 120 42.40 -2.99 -16.03
N ASP A 121 42.52 -4.12 -16.73
CA ASP A 121 42.18 -5.49 -16.25
C ASP A 121 42.82 -5.81 -14.90
N LYS A 122 44.02 -5.37 -14.65
CA LYS A 122 44.71 -5.57 -13.37
C LYS A 122 44.03 -4.84 -12.22
N ASP A 123 43.50 -3.66 -12.47
CA ASP A 123 42.78 -2.87 -11.45
C ASP A 123 41.41 -3.45 -11.22
N ILE A 124 40.77 -4.00 -12.27
CA ILE A 124 39.49 -4.71 -12.20
C ILE A 124 39.66 -5.99 -11.37
N SER A 125 40.71 -6.78 -11.60
CA SER A 125 40.98 -7.99 -10.81
C SER A 125 41.24 -7.66 -9.33
N THR A 126 41.94 -6.55 -9.06
CA THR A 126 42.13 -6.08 -7.68
C THR A 126 40.82 -5.64 -7.04
N LEU A 127 39.96 -4.95 -7.80
CA LEU A 127 38.61 -4.56 -7.34
C LEU A 127 37.76 -5.78 -7.07
N ARG A 128 37.78 -6.80 -7.94
CA ARG A 128 37.07 -8.07 -7.75
C ARG A 128 37.45 -8.74 -6.43
N GLU A 129 38.77 -8.82 -6.13
CA GLU A 129 39.23 -9.37 -4.85
C GLU A 129 38.73 -8.56 -3.67
N GLN A 130 38.72 -7.23 -3.75
CA GLN A 130 38.22 -6.37 -2.68
C GLN A 130 36.70 -6.53 -2.49
N ILE A 131 35.93 -6.71 -3.55
CA ILE A 131 34.49 -6.96 -3.48
C ILE A 131 34.22 -8.35 -2.92
N ALA A 132 35.01 -9.36 -3.28
CA ALA A 132 34.90 -10.71 -2.76
C ALA A 132 35.20 -10.83 -1.26
N ASP A 133 35.97 -9.89 -0.70
CA ASP A 133 36.26 -9.83 0.74
C ASP A 133 35.15 -9.12 1.56
N VAL A 134 34.14 -8.54 0.92
CA VAL A 134 32.98 -7.92 1.62
C VAL A 134 32.11 -8.99 2.25
N ASP A 135 31.69 -8.76 3.49
CA ASP A 135 30.81 -9.68 4.22
C ASP A 135 29.51 -9.92 3.42
N HIS A 136 29.01 -11.16 3.40
CA HIS A 136 27.83 -11.60 2.66
C HIS A 136 27.94 -11.57 1.12
N VAL A 137 29.07 -11.24 0.55
CA VAL A 137 29.41 -11.55 -0.85
C VAL A 137 29.83 -13.03 -0.92
N LYS A 138 29.05 -13.84 -1.61
CA LYS A 138 29.31 -15.27 -1.79
C LYS A 138 30.43 -15.51 -2.80
N SER A 139 30.31 -14.90 -3.97
CA SER A 139 31.27 -14.99 -5.04
C SER A 139 31.18 -13.81 -6.01
N VAL A 140 32.27 -13.53 -6.70
CA VAL A 140 32.35 -12.50 -7.74
C VAL A 140 32.89 -13.16 -9.00
N ILE A 141 32.06 -13.14 -10.05
CA ILE A 141 32.37 -13.77 -11.33
C ILE A 141 32.72 -12.69 -12.35
N TRP A 142 33.91 -12.78 -12.88
CA TRP A 142 34.40 -11.99 -13.99
C TRP A 142 35.20 -12.92 -14.91
N TYR A 143 35.67 -12.50 -16.06
CA TYR A 143 36.31 -13.41 -17.01
C TYR A 143 37.60 -14.08 -16.44
N ASP A 144 38.28 -13.45 -15.50
CA ASP A 144 39.46 -14.02 -14.83
C ASP A 144 39.08 -15.25 -13.92
N SER A 145 37.82 -15.41 -13.63
CA SER A 145 37.30 -16.62 -12.98
C SER A 145 37.25 -17.82 -13.95
N LEU A 146 37.18 -17.56 -15.28
CA LEU A 146 37.13 -18.55 -16.34
C LEU A 146 38.51 -18.90 -16.89
N ALA A 147 39.39 -17.88 -17.00
CA ALA A 147 40.74 -18.02 -17.56
C ALA A 147 41.72 -17.14 -16.78
N ASP A 148 42.99 -17.64 -16.61
CA ASP A 148 44.05 -16.84 -16.01
C ASP A 148 44.28 -15.54 -16.82
N LEU A 149 44.49 -14.40 -16.15
CA LEU A 149 44.79 -13.11 -16.77
C LEU A 149 45.96 -13.12 -17.75
N SER A 150 46.81 -14.17 -17.71
CA SER A 150 47.88 -14.37 -18.69
C SER A 150 47.38 -14.87 -20.05
N VAL A 151 46.11 -15.34 -20.12
CA VAL A 151 45.43 -15.72 -21.37
C VAL A 151 44.76 -14.47 -21.92
N PRO A 152 45.18 -13.96 -23.10
CA PRO A 152 44.50 -12.80 -23.70
C PRO A 152 43.00 -13.14 -23.94
N MET A 153 42.13 -12.19 -23.65
CA MET A 153 40.67 -12.33 -23.85
C MET A 153 40.29 -12.73 -25.29
N ASP A 154 41.03 -12.26 -26.28
CA ASP A 154 40.88 -12.55 -27.72
C ASP A 154 40.96 -14.06 -28.04
N VAL A 155 41.30 -14.91 -27.06
CA VAL A 155 41.37 -16.39 -27.22
C VAL A 155 40.07 -17.06 -26.76
N LEU A 156 39.22 -16.34 -26.03
CA LEU A 156 37.89 -16.85 -25.64
C LEU A 156 37.01 -16.93 -26.87
N PRO A 157 36.03 -17.90 -26.91
CA PRO A 157 34.98 -17.84 -27.90
C PRO A 157 34.26 -16.48 -27.91
N ASP A 158 33.97 -15.94 -29.10
CA ASP A 158 33.33 -14.63 -29.27
C ASP A 158 32.04 -14.54 -28.45
N GLU A 159 31.27 -15.62 -28.33
CA GLU A 159 30.03 -15.70 -27.55
C GLU A 159 30.24 -15.47 -26.04
N ILE A 160 31.40 -15.90 -25.47
CA ILE A 160 31.75 -15.66 -24.07
C ILE A 160 32.35 -14.27 -23.89
N TYR A 161 33.17 -13.84 -24.85
CA TYR A 161 33.80 -12.53 -24.82
C TYR A 161 32.75 -11.40 -24.77
N ASP A 162 31.77 -11.47 -25.67
CA ASP A 162 30.70 -10.47 -25.84
C ASP A 162 29.78 -10.35 -24.61
N ILE A 163 29.72 -11.39 -23.76
CA ILE A 163 28.94 -11.32 -22.51
C ILE A 163 29.66 -10.45 -21.47
N PHE A 164 30.96 -10.57 -21.38
CA PHE A 164 31.73 -9.86 -20.36
C PHE A 164 32.27 -8.51 -20.85
N ASN A 165 32.36 -8.27 -22.16
CA ASN A 165 33.05 -7.08 -22.69
C ASN A 165 32.30 -6.44 -23.85
N ASN A 166 32.40 -5.12 -23.91
CA ASN A 166 31.98 -4.34 -25.05
C ASN A 166 33.09 -3.37 -25.44
N ASP A 167 33.72 -3.64 -26.58
CA ASP A 167 34.83 -2.84 -27.11
C ASP A 167 34.43 -1.44 -27.56
N GLU A 168 33.15 -1.26 -27.98
CA GLU A 168 32.67 0.06 -28.45
C GLU A 168 32.58 1.06 -27.29
N SER A 169 32.20 0.59 -26.11
CA SER A 169 32.08 1.40 -24.90
C SER A 169 33.27 1.29 -23.95
N ASP A 170 34.28 0.49 -24.28
CA ASP A 170 35.41 0.18 -23.38
C ASP A 170 34.92 -0.25 -21.98
N SER A 171 33.97 -1.17 -21.96
CA SER A 171 33.32 -1.60 -20.73
C SER A 171 33.36 -3.12 -20.53
N THR A 172 33.38 -3.54 -19.27
CA THR A 172 33.31 -4.94 -18.86
C THR A 172 32.28 -5.16 -17.78
N LEU A 173 31.75 -6.38 -17.73
CA LEU A 173 30.68 -6.80 -16.83
C LEU A 173 31.17 -7.78 -15.77
N MET A 174 30.82 -7.54 -14.52
CA MET A 174 31.13 -8.39 -13.38
C MET A 174 29.83 -8.78 -12.68
N ALA A 175 29.62 -10.05 -12.37
CA ALA A 175 28.49 -10.53 -11.59
C ALA A 175 28.89 -10.74 -10.13
N ILE A 176 28.10 -10.25 -9.19
CA ILE A 176 28.31 -10.31 -7.75
C ILE A 176 27.13 -11.10 -7.15
N LEU A 177 27.44 -12.23 -6.51
CA LEU A 177 26.45 -13.09 -5.87
C LEU A 177 26.49 -12.90 -4.35
N PHE A 178 25.33 -12.82 -3.71
CA PHE A 178 25.19 -12.66 -2.28
C PHE A 178 24.60 -13.93 -1.64
N ASP A 179 24.97 -14.22 -0.42
CA ASP A 179 24.50 -15.40 0.34
C ASP A 179 23.16 -15.16 1.05
N THR A 180 22.67 -13.93 1.07
CA THR A 180 21.39 -13.52 1.68
C THR A 180 20.43 -12.94 0.64
N SER A 181 19.12 -12.88 0.97
CA SER A 181 18.08 -12.38 0.05
C SER A 181 18.28 -10.92 -0.30
N MET A 182 17.74 -10.47 -1.45
CA MET A 182 17.92 -9.10 -1.96
C MET A 182 17.42 -8.00 -1.02
N SER A 183 16.46 -8.30 -0.14
CA SER A 183 15.94 -7.36 0.87
C SER A 183 16.52 -7.58 2.26
N ALA A 184 17.47 -8.48 2.44
CA ALA A 184 18.16 -8.68 3.70
C ALA A 184 18.98 -7.43 4.07
N ASP A 185 19.01 -7.08 5.35
CA ASP A 185 19.81 -5.93 5.81
C ASP A 185 21.29 -6.17 5.48
N GLU A 186 21.75 -7.41 5.57
CA GLU A 186 23.10 -7.86 5.26
C GLU A 186 23.47 -7.62 3.78
N THR A 187 22.57 -7.95 2.83
CA THR A 187 22.80 -7.67 1.39
C THR A 187 22.84 -6.18 1.11
N MET A 188 21.92 -5.40 1.71
CA MET A 188 21.90 -3.95 1.53
C MET A 188 23.15 -3.28 2.11
N ASP A 189 23.64 -3.74 3.26
CA ASP A 189 24.88 -3.24 3.87
C ASP A 189 26.11 -3.61 3.02
N ALA A 190 26.14 -4.82 2.44
CA ALA A 190 27.18 -5.24 1.48
C ALA A 190 27.17 -4.35 0.22
N ILE A 191 25.99 -4.01 -0.33
CA ILE A 191 25.86 -3.08 -1.46
C ILE A 191 26.42 -1.68 -1.12
N GLU A 192 26.12 -1.17 0.08
CA GLU A 192 26.66 0.13 0.53
C GLU A 192 28.19 0.08 0.69
N GLU A 193 28.74 -1.03 1.21
CA GLU A 193 30.19 -1.22 1.33
C GLU A 193 30.87 -1.33 -0.04
N ILE A 194 30.29 -2.11 -0.97
CA ILE A 194 30.77 -2.21 -2.36
C ILE A 194 30.79 -0.83 -3.03
N ARG A 195 29.75 -0.02 -2.88
CA ARG A 195 29.71 1.36 -3.39
C ARG A 195 30.81 2.25 -2.78
N GLY A 196 31.18 1.99 -1.53
CA GLY A 196 32.30 2.65 -0.85
C GLY A 196 33.69 2.27 -1.41
N ILE A 197 33.84 1.07 -1.97
CA ILE A 197 35.07 0.55 -2.57
C ILE A 197 35.18 0.96 -4.05
N THR A 198 34.05 0.99 -4.77
CA THR A 198 33.98 1.25 -6.20
C THR A 198 34.31 2.71 -6.54
N THR A 199 34.75 2.93 -7.77
CA THR A 199 35.05 4.27 -8.32
C THR A 199 33.86 4.78 -9.16
N LYS A 200 34.00 6.02 -9.68
CA LYS A 200 32.98 6.59 -10.60
C LYS A 200 32.89 5.87 -11.96
N GLN A 201 33.78 4.93 -12.24
CA GLN A 201 33.78 4.11 -13.45
C GLN A 201 32.97 2.81 -13.28
N CYS A 202 32.50 2.55 -12.07
CA CYS A 202 31.75 1.33 -11.72
C CYS A 202 30.30 1.68 -11.49
N TYR A 203 29.40 0.92 -12.10
CA TYR A 203 27.96 1.09 -12.04
C TYR A 203 27.32 -0.21 -11.56
N LEU A 204 26.86 -0.22 -10.30
CA LEU A 204 26.27 -1.40 -9.68
C LEU A 204 24.76 -1.47 -9.93
N SER A 205 24.34 -2.41 -10.77
CA SER A 205 22.97 -2.62 -11.23
C SER A 205 22.34 -3.86 -10.57
N GLY A 206 21.06 -4.09 -10.89
CA GLY A 206 20.29 -5.24 -10.41
C GLY A 206 19.36 -4.88 -9.27
N MET A 207 18.38 -5.78 -9.01
CA MET A 207 17.29 -5.53 -8.06
C MET A 207 17.79 -5.28 -6.63
N SER A 208 18.88 -5.92 -6.21
CA SER A 208 19.45 -5.69 -4.86
C SER A 208 19.92 -4.25 -4.67
N ALA A 209 20.55 -3.65 -5.70
CA ALA A 209 20.95 -2.25 -5.69
C ALA A 209 19.74 -1.31 -5.72
N VAL A 210 18.68 -1.65 -6.50
CA VAL A 210 17.42 -0.90 -6.55
C VAL A 210 16.72 -0.91 -5.18
N VAL A 211 16.63 -2.06 -4.51
CA VAL A 211 16.03 -2.18 -3.17
C VAL A 211 16.78 -1.35 -2.13
N THR A 212 18.13 -1.31 -2.23
CA THR A 212 18.96 -0.45 -1.37
C THR A 212 18.68 1.04 -1.60
N ASP A 213 18.57 1.47 -2.86
CA ASP A 213 18.21 2.85 -3.18
C ASP A 213 16.78 3.21 -2.74
N ILE A 214 15.81 2.28 -2.82
CA ILE A 214 14.46 2.47 -2.29
C ILE A 214 14.51 2.68 -0.76
N LYS A 215 15.31 1.88 -0.03
CA LYS A 215 15.53 2.05 1.42
C LYS A 215 16.03 3.46 1.74
N ASP A 216 17.06 3.89 1.05
CA ASP A 216 17.68 5.20 1.27
C ASP A 216 16.74 6.36 0.92
N LEU A 217 16.08 6.27 -0.23
CA LEU A 217 15.10 7.26 -0.67
C LEU A 217 13.94 7.35 0.32
N THR A 218 13.38 6.21 0.73
CA THR A 218 12.27 6.13 1.68
C THR A 218 12.67 6.76 3.03
N ASN A 219 13.84 6.43 3.54
CA ASN A 219 14.33 6.96 4.82
C ASN A 219 14.55 8.49 4.79
N LYS A 220 14.93 9.04 3.65
CA LYS A 220 15.12 10.50 3.45
C LYS A 220 13.79 11.22 3.24
N GLU A 221 12.89 10.65 2.44
CA GLU A 221 11.70 11.36 1.96
C GLU A 221 10.48 11.22 2.86
N VAL A 222 10.20 10.03 3.44
CA VAL A 222 9.01 9.81 4.26
C VAL A 222 8.89 10.78 5.44
N PRO A 223 9.95 11.08 6.22
CA PRO A 223 9.88 12.08 7.29
C PRO A 223 9.51 13.48 6.78
N PHE A 224 10.00 13.84 5.61
CA PHE A 224 9.73 15.14 4.98
C PHE A 224 8.27 15.23 4.51
N TYR A 225 7.72 14.18 3.88
CA TYR A 225 6.30 14.12 3.48
C TYR A 225 5.37 14.20 4.68
N VAL A 226 5.67 13.44 5.72
CA VAL A 226 4.88 13.48 6.96
C VAL A 226 4.91 14.88 7.57
N LEU A 227 6.07 15.55 7.59
CA LEU A 227 6.18 16.92 8.09
C LEU A 227 5.32 17.90 7.27
N ILE A 228 5.37 17.83 5.94
CA ILE A 228 4.54 18.68 5.07
C ILE A 228 3.04 18.41 5.32
N ALA A 229 2.64 17.13 5.37
CA ALA A 229 1.27 16.72 5.64
C ALA A 229 0.77 17.27 6.99
N VAL A 230 1.60 17.21 8.03
CA VAL A 230 1.31 17.77 9.36
C VAL A 230 1.16 19.31 9.28
N LEU A 231 2.10 20.02 8.63
CA LEU A 231 2.06 21.48 8.52
C LEU A 231 0.84 21.96 7.73
N LEU A 232 0.53 21.31 6.60
CA LEU A 232 -0.66 21.64 5.82
C LEU A 232 -1.95 21.36 6.59
N SER A 233 -2.00 20.24 7.33
CA SER A 233 -3.13 19.91 8.19
C SER A 233 -3.32 20.93 9.33
N VAL A 234 -2.23 21.38 9.97
CA VAL A 234 -2.27 22.48 10.97
C VAL A 234 -2.84 23.73 10.34
N LEU A 235 -2.37 24.11 9.15
CA LEU A 235 -2.82 25.30 8.44
C LEU A 235 -4.33 25.23 8.17
N VAL A 236 -4.80 24.17 7.52
CA VAL A 236 -6.22 23.99 7.16
C VAL A 236 -7.10 23.98 8.41
N LEU A 237 -6.72 23.21 9.44
CA LEU A 237 -7.48 23.16 10.68
C LEU A 237 -7.48 24.48 11.43
N SER A 238 -6.37 25.23 11.45
CA SER A 238 -6.30 26.54 12.09
C SER A 238 -7.18 27.57 11.42
N LEU A 239 -7.40 27.46 10.10
CA LEU A 239 -8.32 28.35 9.36
C LEU A 239 -9.79 27.97 9.57
N THR A 240 -10.08 26.70 9.85
CA THR A 240 -11.45 26.17 9.93
C THR A 240 -11.96 25.98 11.35
N MET A 241 -11.08 25.90 12.36
CA MET A 241 -11.44 25.80 13.78
C MET A 241 -11.47 27.20 14.44
N ASP A 242 -12.04 27.27 15.63
CA ASP A 242 -12.18 28.53 16.41
C ASP A 242 -11.03 28.79 17.39
N SER A 243 -9.97 27.96 17.36
CA SER A 243 -8.78 28.13 18.17
C SER A 243 -7.55 27.53 17.49
N ALA A 244 -6.44 28.26 17.46
CA ALA A 244 -5.20 27.83 16.80
C ALA A 244 -4.47 26.67 17.52
N ILE A 245 -4.77 26.39 18.79
CA ILE A 245 -4.14 25.31 19.53
C ILE A 245 -4.87 23.97 19.39
N ILE A 246 -6.14 23.97 19.00
CA ILE A 246 -6.94 22.73 18.83
C ILE A 246 -6.36 21.81 17.76
N PRO A 247 -5.94 22.30 16.57
CA PRO A 247 -5.25 21.49 15.60
C PRO A 247 -4.04 20.74 16.15
N LEU A 248 -3.26 21.37 17.02
CA LEU A 248 -2.10 20.72 17.65
C LEU A 248 -2.51 19.56 18.56
N PHE A 249 -3.63 19.70 19.30
CA PHE A 249 -4.14 18.59 20.12
C PHE A 249 -4.70 17.45 19.28
N PHE A 250 -5.34 17.75 18.14
CA PHE A 250 -5.76 16.72 17.20
C PHE A 250 -4.57 15.95 16.70
N LEU A 251 -3.56 16.64 16.17
CA LEU A 251 -2.37 16.03 15.61
C LEU A 251 -1.53 15.27 16.67
N LEU A 252 -1.44 15.81 17.89
CA LEU A 252 -0.78 15.11 18.99
C LEU A 252 -1.50 13.80 19.33
N SER A 253 -2.82 13.83 19.45
CA SER A 253 -3.63 12.63 19.73
C SER A 253 -3.51 11.57 18.61
N ILE A 254 -3.56 12.02 17.35
CA ILE A 254 -3.42 11.16 16.17
C ILE A 254 -1.99 10.65 16.04
N GLY A 255 -0.98 11.50 16.24
CA GLY A 255 0.42 11.13 16.23
C GLY A 255 0.74 10.04 17.25
N MET A 256 0.20 10.15 18.47
CA MET A 256 0.31 9.08 19.48
C MET A 256 -0.32 7.78 18.98
N ALA A 257 -1.50 7.83 18.34
CA ALA A 257 -2.15 6.66 17.78
C ALA A 257 -1.34 6.02 16.64
N ILE A 258 -0.68 6.83 15.80
CA ILE A 258 0.22 6.36 14.73
C ILE A 258 1.43 5.63 15.36
N VAL A 259 2.07 6.21 16.39
CA VAL A 259 3.19 5.58 17.06
C VAL A 259 2.79 4.25 17.72
N TYR A 260 1.59 4.17 18.33
CA TYR A 260 1.08 2.90 18.87
C TYR A 260 0.83 1.87 17.77
N ASN A 261 0.29 2.31 16.64
CA ASN A 261 0.02 1.45 15.50
C ASN A 261 1.32 0.87 14.94
N LEU A 262 2.28 1.73 14.57
CA LEU A 262 3.56 1.31 14.00
C LEU A 262 4.38 0.50 15.01
N GLY A 263 4.47 0.94 16.27
CA GLY A 263 5.23 0.23 17.29
C GLY A 263 4.66 -1.14 17.69
N SER A 264 3.35 -1.36 17.53
CA SER A 264 2.77 -2.68 17.79
C SER A 264 3.07 -3.73 16.72
N ASN A 265 3.69 -3.34 15.58
CA ASN A 265 4.09 -4.27 14.52
C ASN A 265 5.29 -5.14 14.90
N VAL A 266 6.04 -4.78 15.96
CA VAL A 266 7.11 -5.64 16.52
C VAL A 266 6.62 -7.06 16.83
N ILE A 267 5.33 -7.25 17.12
CA ILE A 267 4.74 -8.58 17.35
C ILE A 267 4.72 -9.41 16.07
N LYS A 268 4.60 -8.77 14.89
CA LYS A 268 4.67 -9.41 13.58
C LYS A 268 6.12 -9.62 13.14
N GLY A 269 7.05 -8.80 13.64
CA GLY A 269 8.47 -8.79 13.30
C GLY A 269 8.81 -7.88 12.13
N GLU A 270 7.99 -7.84 11.10
CA GLU A 270 8.26 -7.14 9.84
C GLU A 270 7.04 -6.42 9.29
N ILE A 271 7.25 -5.33 8.54
CA ILE A 271 6.24 -4.63 7.73
C ILE A 271 6.86 -4.16 6.40
N SER A 272 6.05 -4.03 5.35
CA SER A 272 6.48 -3.39 4.10
C SER A 272 6.74 -1.89 4.28
N TYR A 273 7.74 -1.35 3.57
CA TYR A 273 7.98 0.09 3.50
C TYR A 273 6.76 0.86 2.99
N VAL A 274 6.01 0.28 2.05
CA VAL A 274 4.75 0.85 1.54
C VAL A 274 3.72 0.96 2.66
N THR A 275 3.56 -0.10 3.46
CA THR A 275 2.65 -0.11 4.61
C THR A 275 3.08 0.92 5.65
N GLN A 276 4.38 1.04 5.93
CA GLN A 276 4.90 2.02 6.88
C GLN A 276 4.58 3.46 6.46
N ALA A 277 4.89 3.81 5.20
CA ALA A 277 4.68 5.13 4.64
C ALA A 277 3.18 5.50 4.59
N LEU A 278 2.35 4.59 4.06
CA LEU A 278 0.92 4.81 3.93
C LEU A 278 0.23 4.85 5.29
N ALA A 279 0.62 4.02 6.26
CA ALA A 279 0.03 4.02 7.59
C ALA A 279 0.19 5.37 8.29
N ALA A 280 1.35 6.03 8.16
CA ALA A 280 1.57 7.35 8.76
C ALA A 280 0.64 8.43 8.17
N VAL A 281 0.59 8.54 6.84
CA VAL A 281 -0.16 9.59 6.14
C VAL A 281 -1.67 9.34 6.14
N LEU A 282 -2.07 8.10 5.81
CA LEU A 282 -3.49 7.78 5.68
C LEU A 282 -4.19 7.70 7.04
N GLN A 283 -3.52 7.17 8.07
CA GLN A 283 -4.09 7.20 9.42
C GLN A 283 -4.30 8.65 9.89
N LEU A 284 -3.37 9.58 9.58
CA LEU A 284 -3.56 10.99 9.85
C LEU A 284 -4.84 11.51 9.17
N GLY A 285 -5.01 11.27 7.87
CA GLY A 285 -6.17 11.72 7.11
C GLY A 285 -7.49 11.12 7.60
N VAL A 286 -7.56 9.80 7.71
CA VAL A 286 -8.79 9.07 8.05
C VAL A 286 -9.26 9.31 9.50
N THR A 287 -8.32 9.44 10.45
CA THR A 287 -8.70 9.57 11.88
C THR A 287 -8.93 11.02 12.32
N MET A 288 -8.54 11.99 11.48
CA MET A 288 -8.76 13.41 11.76
C MET A 288 -10.25 13.76 11.87
N ASP A 289 -11.08 13.13 11.07
CA ASP A 289 -12.53 13.34 11.05
C ASP A 289 -13.18 13.04 12.39
N TYR A 290 -12.73 12.01 13.09
CA TYR A 290 -13.23 11.65 14.41
C TYR A 290 -12.97 12.77 15.43
N SER A 291 -11.81 13.41 15.32
CA SER A 291 -11.43 14.56 16.16
C SER A 291 -12.28 15.77 15.88
N ILE A 292 -12.58 16.07 14.61
CA ILE A 292 -13.47 17.12 14.18
C ILE A 292 -14.90 16.90 14.70
N PHE A 293 -15.41 15.67 14.62
CA PHE A 293 -16.74 15.31 15.15
C PHE A 293 -16.82 15.47 16.67
N LEU A 294 -15.79 15.06 17.40
CA LEU A 294 -15.73 15.26 18.85
C LEU A 294 -15.77 16.75 19.20
N TRP A 295 -14.98 17.58 18.51
CA TRP A 295 -14.92 19.01 18.77
C TRP A 295 -16.25 19.70 18.53
N HIS A 296 -16.88 19.45 17.38
CA HIS A 296 -18.19 20.03 17.08
C HIS A 296 -19.27 19.53 18.06
N SER A 297 -19.24 18.26 18.44
CA SER A 297 -20.15 17.73 19.48
C SER A 297 -19.91 18.39 20.84
N TYR A 298 -18.65 18.69 21.18
CA TYR A 298 -18.31 19.39 22.42
C TYR A 298 -18.82 20.84 22.41
N GLN A 299 -18.64 21.58 21.32
CA GLN A 299 -19.18 22.94 21.15
C GLN A 299 -20.72 22.96 21.26
N GLU A 300 -21.41 22.02 20.60
CA GLU A 300 -22.88 21.89 20.70
C GLU A 300 -23.32 21.64 22.15
N ASN A 301 -22.61 20.76 22.88
CA ASN A 301 -22.96 20.46 24.26
C ASN A 301 -22.55 21.56 25.25
N GLN A 302 -21.55 22.39 24.95
CA GLN A 302 -21.26 23.61 25.73
C GLN A 302 -22.46 24.57 25.70
N GLY A 303 -23.13 24.72 24.54
CA GLY A 303 -24.36 25.51 24.43
C GLY A 303 -25.52 24.91 25.22
N ARG A 304 -25.58 23.62 25.42
CA ARG A 304 -26.63 22.92 26.23
C ARG A 304 -26.32 22.93 27.73
N PHE A 305 -25.06 23.00 28.14
CA PHE A 305 -24.61 22.96 29.55
C PHE A 305 -23.68 24.16 29.82
N PRO A 306 -24.19 25.40 29.81
CA PRO A 306 -23.37 26.57 30.01
C PRO A 306 -22.64 26.53 31.37
N GLY A 307 -21.32 26.71 31.36
CA GLY A 307 -20.50 26.71 32.56
C GLY A 307 -20.03 25.33 33.08
N ASP A 308 -20.63 24.22 32.60
CA ASP A 308 -20.22 22.85 32.97
C ASP A 308 -19.51 22.13 31.82
N LYS A 309 -18.23 22.48 31.63
CA LYS A 309 -17.37 21.90 30.59
C LYS A 309 -17.19 20.38 30.74
N ASN A 310 -17.15 19.87 31.97
CA ASN A 310 -17.00 18.45 32.24
C ASN A 310 -18.23 17.65 31.78
N ARG A 311 -19.42 18.17 32.08
CA ARG A 311 -20.66 17.56 31.62
C ARG A 311 -20.82 17.65 30.10
N ALA A 312 -20.49 18.82 29.52
CA ALA A 312 -20.51 19.01 28.08
C ALA A 312 -19.59 18.00 27.36
N MET A 313 -18.36 17.79 27.86
CA MET A 313 -17.43 16.81 27.28
C MET A 313 -17.90 15.36 27.46
N ALA A 314 -18.45 15.00 28.60
CA ALA A 314 -18.96 13.64 28.83
C ALA A 314 -20.11 13.30 27.84
N HIS A 315 -20.99 14.25 27.54
CA HIS A 315 -22.03 14.09 26.51
C HIS A 315 -21.47 14.11 25.10
N ALA A 316 -20.43 14.94 24.83
CA ALA A 316 -19.75 14.97 23.54
C ALA A 316 -19.11 13.59 23.23
N ILE A 317 -18.38 13.00 24.18
CA ILE A 317 -17.79 11.66 24.05
C ILE A 317 -18.89 10.63 23.75
N SER A 318 -19.99 10.63 24.49
CA SER A 318 -21.11 9.70 24.28
C SER A 318 -21.72 9.83 22.87
N ASN A 319 -21.94 11.06 22.41
CA ASN A 319 -22.46 11.31 21.07
C ASN A 319 -21.48 10.90 19.98
N THR A 320 -20.19 11.18 20.18
CA THR A 320 -19.11 10.86 19.24
C THR A 320 -18.94 9.35 19.10
N ILE A 321 -18.86 8.60 20.21
CA ILE A 321 -18.77 7.13 20.17
C ILE A 321 -19.88 6.54 19.33
N THR A 322 -21.12 6.97 19.56
CA THR A 322 -22.29 6.43 18.83
C THR A 322 -22.20 6.68 17.31
N SER A 323 -21.63 7.82 16.92
CA SER A 323 -21.47 8.18 15.49
C SER A 323 -20.22 7.56 14.88
N VAL A 324 -19.08 7.64 15.57
CA VAL A 324 -17.75 7.24 15.07
C VAL A 324 -17.59 5.71 15.03
N VAL A 325 -18.13 4.98 16.01
CA VAL A 325 -18.08 3.49 15.97
C VAL A 325 -18.82 2.94 14.74
N GLY A 326 -19.96 3.55 14.39
CA GLY A 326 -20.70 3.13 13.18
C GLY A 326 -19.91 3.37 11.89
N SER A 327 -19.18 4.48 11.81
CA SER A 327 -18.36 4.81 10.64
C SER A 327 -17.02 4.06 10.65
N SER A 328 -16.34 3.96 11.79
CA SER A 328 -15.06 3.23 11.86
C SER A 328 -15.19 1.74 11.51
N ILE A 329 -16.33 1.11 11.76
CA ILE A 329 -16.59 -0.29 11.36
C ILE A 329 -16.54 -0.42 9.82
N THR A 330 -17.11 0.54 9.07
CA THR A 330 -17.05 0.51 7.61
C THR A 330 -15.64 0.72 7.08
N THR A 331 -14.89 1.62 7.69
CA THR A 331 -13.50 1.88 7.33
C THR A 331 -12.61 0.68 7.65
N VAL A 332 -12.75 0.09 8.84
CA VAL A 332 -12.05 -1.15 9.22
C VAL A 332 -12.41 -2.30 8.29
N ALA A 333 -13.69 -2.46 7.93
CA ALA A 333 -14.11 -3.50 6.99
C ALA A 333 -13.53 -3.30 5.58
N GLY A 334 -13.39 -2.05 5.12
CA GLY A 334 -12.69 -1.72 3.88
C GLY A 334 -11.23 -2.18 3.92
N PHE A 335 -10.50 -1.88 5.00
CA PHE A 335 -9.11 -2.34 5.14
C PHE A 335 -8.99 -3.85 5.32
N ILE A 336 -9.88 -4.49 6.07
CA ILE A 336 -9.91 -5.96 6.20
C ILE A 336 -10.18 -6.64 4.86
N ALA A 337 -10.87 -5.99 3.92
CA ALA A 337 -11.06 -6.56 2.59
C ALA A 337 -9.73 -6.74 1.82
N LEU A 338 -8.70 -5.95 2.10
CA LEU A 338 -7.35 -6.16 1.55
C LEU A 338 -6.73 -7.49 2.01
N CYS A 339 -7.11 -8.00 3.17
CA CYS A 339 -6.62 -9.30 3.66
C CYS A 339 -7.11 -10.50 2.84
N PHE A 340 -8.01 -10.30 1.87
CA PHE A 340 -8.49 -11.34 0.95
C PHE A 340 -7.68 -11.40 -0.35
N MET A 341 -6.61 -10.61 -0.45
CA MET A 341 -5.65 -10.70 -1.55
C MET A 341 -4.79 -11.96 -1.42
N SER A 342 -4.43 -12.53 -2.55
CA SER A 342 -3.40 -13.56 -2.65
C SER A 342 -2.02 -12.93 -2.46
N PHE A 343 -1.83 -11.71 -2.99
CA PHE A 343 -0.64 -10.88 -2.76
C PHE A 343 -0.58 -10.45 -1.28
N THR A 344 0.38 -10.98 -0.52
CA THR A 344 0.42 -10.89 0.95
C THR A 344 0.67 -9.46 1.48
N LEU A 345 1.12 -8.53 0.63
CA LEU A 345 1.15 -7.10 0.93
C LEU A 345 -0.25 -6.57 1.31
N GLY A 346 -1.32 -7.13 0.72
CA GLY A 346 -2.69 -6.79 1.08
C GLY A 346 -3.02 -7.12 2.53
N LEU A 347 -2.54 -8.25 3.04
CA LEU A 347 -2.68 -8.65 4.45
C LEU A 347 -1.90 -7.69 5.37
N ASP A 348 -0.67 -7.35 4.99
CA ASP A 348 0.18 -6.43 5.74
C ASP A 348 -0.49 -5.06 5.88
N LEU A 349 -0.84 -4.45 4.76
CA LEU A 349 -1.49 -3.14 4.70
C LEU A 349 -2.86 -3.16 5.40
N GLY A 350 -3.68 -4.18 5.12
CA GLY A 350 -5.03 -4.31 5.64
C GLY A 350 -5.08 -4.36 7.17
N VAL A 351 -4.25 -5.20 7.79
CA VAL A 351 -4.17 -5.34 9.25
C VAL A 351 -3.63 -4.07 9.91
N VAL A 352 -2.55 -3.51 9.38
CA VAL A 352 -1.92 -2.30 9.96
C VAL A 352 -2.87 -1.10 9.87
N MET A 353 -3.55 -0.93 8.74
CA MET A 353 -4.51 0.17 8.56
C MET A 353 -5.76 -0.01 9.42
N ALA A 354 -6.35 -1.21 9.47
CA ALA A 354 -7.51 -1.51 10.34
C ALA A 354 -7.18 -1.25 11.82
N LYS A 355 -6.03 -1.71 12.29
CA LYS A 355 -5.50 -1.47 13.64
C LYS A 355 -5.29 0.04 13.88
N GLY A 356 -4.75 0.76 12.90
CA GLY A 356 -4.55 2.21 12.95
C GLY A 356 -5.87 2.97 13.18
N VAL A 357 -6.93 2.61 12.48
CA VAL A 357 -8.28 3.19 12.68
C VAL A 357 -8.78 2.92 14.11
N ILE A 358 -8.61 1.71 14.63
CA ILE A 358 -9.02 1.36 15.99
C ILE A 358 -8.27 2.21 17.03
N PHE A 359 -6.95 2.34 16.91
CA PHE A 359 -6.15 3.21 17.80
C PHE A 359 -6.56 4.68 17.66
N GLY A 360 -6.88 5.14 16.44
CA GLY A 360 -7.38 6.49 16.20
C GLY A 360 -8.70 6.76 16.91
N VAL A 361 -9.65 5.83 16.85
CA VAL A 361 -10.94 5.94 17.58
C VAL A 361 -10.70 5.98 19.10
N ILE A 362 -9.86 5.08 19.63
CA ILE A 362 -9.54 5.05 21.06
C ILE A 362 -8.91 6.38 21.49
N ALA A 363 -7.93 6.89 20.73
CA ALA A 363 -7.27 8.16 21.02
C ALA A 363 -8.27 9.34 20.97
N CYS A 364 -9.16 9.36 19.98
CA CYS A 364 -10.19 10.39 19.83
C CYS A 364 -11.14 10.44 21.04
N VAL A 365 -11.54 9.31 21.61
CA VAL A 365 -12.52 9.29 22.71
C VAL A 365 -11.87 9.29 24.11
N THR A 366 -10.56 9.15 24.22
CA THR A 366 -9.83 9.11 25.52
C THR A 366 -8.77 10.20 25.62
N ILE A 367 -7.77 10.22 24.73
CA ILE A 367 -6.62 11.14 24.78
C ILE A 367 -7.06 12.56 24.45
N LEU A 368 -7.73 12.73 23.32
CA LEU A 368 -8.12 14.05 22.84
C LEU A 368 -9.04 14.82 23.80
N PRO A 369 -10.13 14.25 24.37
CA PRO A 369 -10.95 14.92 25.38
C PRO A 369 -10.14 15.28 26.62
N SER A 370 -9.18 14.45 27.00
CA SER A 370 -8.30 14.69 28.13
C SER A 370 -7.38 15.87 27.91
N LEU A 371 -6.77 15.99 26.70
CA LEU A 371 -5.96 17.14 26.30
C LEU A 371 -6.81 18.43 26.31
N ILE A 372 -7.99 18.41 25.68
CA ILE A 372 -8.88 19.56 25.62
C ILE A 372 -9.24 20.08 27.01
N LEU A 373 -9.60 19.18 27.95
CA LEU A 373 -10.02 19.60 29.29
C LEU A 373 -8.86 20.03 30.17
N VAL A 374 -7.66 19.45 30.03
CA VAL A 374 -6.48 19.85 30.80
C VAL A 374 -5.96 21.19 30.34
N PHE A 375 -5.94 21.45 29.04
CA PHE A 375 -5.41 22.67 28.45
C PHE A 375 -6.51 23.69 28.05
N ASP A 376 -7.67 23.58 28.64
CA ASP A 376 -8.84 24.45 28.36
C ASP A 376 -8.53 25.95 28.43
N LYS A 377 -7.73 26.39 29.41
CA LYS A 377 -7.30 27.80 29.52
C LYS A 377 -6.45 28.27 28.33
N ALA A 378 -5.67 27.39 27.72
CA ALA A 378 -4.87 27.72 26.56
C ALA A 378 -5.75 27.83 25.30
N ILE A 379 -6.75 26.97 25.20
CA ILE A 379 -7.76 27.03 24.13
C ILE A 379 -8.50 28.38 24.17
N GLU A 380 -8.94 28.80 25.36
CA GLU A 380 -9.66 30.08 25.48
C GLU A 380 -8.81 31.32 25.11
N LYS A 381 -7.49 31.26 25.36
CA LYS A 381 -6.56 32.35 25.00
C LYS A 381 -6.27 32.44 23.51
N THR A 382 -6.43 31.36 22.79
CA THR A 382 -6.09 31.25 21.34
C THR A 382 -7.35 31.29 20.46
N LYS A 383 -8.51 31.60 21.02
CA LYS A 383 -9.75 31.72 20.26
C LYS A 383 -9.66 32.80 19.22
N HIS A 384 -10.13 32.51 18.03
CA HIS A 384 -10.25 33.44 16.92
C HIS A 384 -11.54 33.22 16.13
N ARG A 385 -11.87 34.12 15.22
CA ARG A 385 -13.04 33.96 14.35
C ARG A 385 -12.73 32.91 13.28
N VAL A 386 -13.64 31.96 13.11
CA VAL A 386 -13.59 30.97 12.02
C VAL A 386 -13.69 31.67 10.67
N ILE A 387 -12.81 31.34 9.74
CA ILE A 387 -12.77 31.99 8.41
C ILE A 387 -13.80 31.32 7.48
N LEU A 388 -14.21 30.08 7.75
CA LEU A 388 -15.18 29.39 6.93
C LEU A 388 -16.53 30.09 6.94
N PRO A 389 -17.09 30.50 5.77
CA PRO A 389 -18.37 31.16 5.70
C PRO A 389 -19.53 30.23 6.09
N ASP A 390 -20.67 30.81 6.45
CA ASP A 390 -21.91 30.08 6.62
C ASP A 390 -22.39 29.51 5.27
N LEU A 391 -22.39 28.17 5.17
CA LEU A 391 -22.76 27.46 3.96
C LEU A 391 -24.28 27.14 3.88
N GLY A 392 -25.09 27.66 4.78
CA GLY A 392 -26.53 27.40 4.83
C GLY A 392 -27.26 27.77 3.53
N ASN A 393 -26.87 28.87 2.89
CA ASN A 393 -27.42 29.28 1.60
C ASN A 393 -27.07 28.33 0.46
N ILE A 394 -25.86 27.77 0.48
CA ILE A 394 -25.40 26.75 -0.51
C ILE A 394 -26.22 25.48 -0.33
N ALA A 395 -26.43 25.04 0.90
CA ALA A 395 -27.23 23.86 1.20
C ALA A 395 -28.69 24.02 0.69
N ASN A 396 -29.29 25.17 0.89
CA ASN A 396 -30.61 25.50 0.35
C ASN A 396 -30.65 25.48 -1.19
N TRP A 397 -29.62 26.02 -1.83
CA TRP A 397 -29.52 26.07 -3.28
C TRP A 397 -29.38 24.64 -3.85
N ILE A 398 -28.49 23.82 -3.29
CA ILE A 398 -28.28 22.43 -3.70
C ILE A 398 -29.59 21.63 -3.60
N THR A 399 -30.29 21.71 -2.47
CA THR A 399 -31.51 20.94 -2.25
C THR A 399 -32.69 21.44 -3.11
N SER A 400 -32.68 22.70 -3.51
CA SER A 400 -33.70 23.25 -4.42
C SER A 400 -33.46 22.88 -5.88
N HIS A 401 -32.18 22.67 -6.27
CA HIS A 401 -31.78 22.36 -7.64
C HIS A 401 -31.23 20.94 -7.78
N TYR A 402 -31.69 19.98 -6.98
CA TYR A 402 -31.19 18.61 -6.93
C TYR A 402 -31.19 17.90 -8.29
N TYR A 403 -32.12 18.26 -9.19
CA TYR A 403 -32.20 17.69 -10.54
C TYR A 403 -30.99 18.02 -11.41
N ILE A 404 -30.31 19.17 -11.20
CA ILE A 404 -29.09 19.52 -11.91
C ILE A 404 -27.98 18.52 -11.54
N PHE A 405 -27.88 18.19 -10.25
CA PHE A 405 -26.87 17.22 -9.78
C PHE A 405 -27.14 15.79 -10.28
N ILE A 406 -28.42 15.41 -10.44
CA ILE A 406 -28.78 14.11 -11.03
C ILE A 406 -28.35 14.05 -12.51
N ILE A 407 -28.64 15.13 -13.29
CA ILE A 407 -28.23 15.20 -14.69
C ILE A 407 -26.72 15.19 -14.81
N LEU A 408 -26.03 15.99 -13.99
CA LEU A 408 -24.56 16.05 -13.97
C LEU A 408 -23.95 14.68 -13.64
N PHE A 409 -24.51 13.97 -12.66
CA PHE A 409 -24.11 12.61 -12.30
C PHE A 409 -24.22 11.68 -13.53
N LEU A 410 -25.34 11.67 -14.23
CA LEU A 410 -25.55 10.81 -15.38
C LEU A 410 -24.64 11.17 -16.58
N VAL A 411 -24.39 12.46 -16.80
CA VAL A 411 -23.51 12.94 -17.89
C VAL A 411 -22.04 12.58 -17.62
N ILE A 412 -21.58 12.70 -16.39
CA ILE A 412 -20.17 12.41 -16.03
C ILE A 412 -19.94 10.90 -15.85
N LEU A 413 -20.97 10.13 -15.52
CA LEU A 413 -20.83 8.68 -15.25
C LEU A 413 -20.22 7.92 -16.44
N GLY A 414 -20.67 8.20 -17.65
CA GLY A 414 -20.14 7.54 -18.85
C GLY A 414 -18.64 7.80 -19.07
N PRO A 415 -18.20 9.07 -19.17
CA PRO A 415 -16.79 9.41 -19.22
C PRO A 415 -15.96 8.86 -18.04
N ALA A 416 -16.49 8.91 -16.82
CA ALA A 416 -15.79 8.40 -15.64
C ALA A 416 -15.53 6.89 -15.71
N ILE A 417 -16.53 6.10 -16.13
CA ILE A 417 -16.36 4.65 -16.33
C ILE A 417 -15.39 4.37 -17.48
N TRP A 418 -15.48 5.13 -18.58
CA TRP A 418 -14.55 4.97 -19.69
C TRP A 418 -13.10 5.25 -19.25
N GLY A 419 -12.87 6.36 -18.55
CA GLY A 419 -11.56 6.71 -18.03
C GLY A 419 -11.02 5.63 -17.08
N TYR A 420 -11.84 5.15 -16.14
CA TYR A 420 -11.47 4.09 -15.22
C TYR A 420 -11.01 2.80 -15.94
N ASN A 421 -11.72 2.39 -16.98
CA ASN A 421 -11.38 1.17 -17.73
C ASN A 421 -10.20 1.33 -18.71
N ASN A 422 -9.77 2.58 -18.97
CA ASN A 422 -8.65 2.88 -19.88
C ASN A 422 -7.47 3.55 -19.15
N THR A 423 -7.44 3.53 -17.83
CA THR A 423 -6.29 3.97 -17.06
C THR A 423 -5.24 2.88 -17.08
N ASN A 424 -4.04 3.21 -17.54
CA ASN A 424 -2.91 2.31 -17.54
C ASN A 424 -2.30 2.21 -16.13
N VAL A 425 -1.98 0.99 -15.75
CA VAL A 425 -1.30 0.66 -14.50
C VAL A 425 0.07 0.14 -14.84
N TYR A 426 1.10 0.61 -14.17
CA TYR A 426 2.45 0.12 -14.36
C TYR A 426 2.92 -0.72 -13.17
N TYR A 427 3.78 -1.68 -13.44
CA TYR A 427 4.31 -2.66 -12.50
C TYR A 427 5.83 -2.59 -12.36
N ASP A 428 6.51 -1.83 -13.24
CA ASP A 428 7.95 -1.60 -13.15
C ASP A 428 8.26 -0.73 -11.92
N LEU A 429 8.92 -1.33 -10.95
CA LEU A 429 9.30 -0.67 -9.70
C LEU A 429 10.49 0.26 -9.90
N ALA A 430 11.44 -0.15 -10.74
CA ALA A 430 12.65 0.61 -11.04
C ALA A 430 12.37 1.80 -11.95
N GLY A 431 11.51 1.63 -12.96
CA GLY A 431 11.20 2.65 -13.96
C GLY A 431 10.49 3.91 -13.45
N THR A 432 10.12 3.95 -12.17
CA THR A 432 9.53 5.14 -11.54
C THR A 432 10.47 5.89 -10.62
N LEU A 433 11.64 5.31 -10.40
CA LEU A 433 12.67 5.92 -9.58
C LEU A 433 13.43 7.00 -10.38
N PRO A 434 13.98 8.02 -9.70
CA PRO A 434 14.76 9.05 -10.38
C PRO A 434 16.01 8.49 -11.08
N ASP A 435 16.29 8.92 -12.32
CA ASP A 435 17.50 8.53 -13.07
C ASP A 435 18.80 8.95 -12.38
N SER A 436 18.72 9.83 -11.39
CA SER A 436 19.85 10.26 -10.57
C SER A 436 20.28 9.24 -9.51
N LEU A 437 19.51 8.17 -9.29
CA LEU A 437 19.89 7.09 -8.39
C LEU A 437 20.97 6.22 -9.03
N GLU A 438 21.89 5.74 -8.20
CA GLU A 438 23.05 4.98 -8.66
C GLU A 438 22.63 3.67 -9.35
N SER A 439 21.62 2.96 -8.81
CA SER A 439 21.10 1.73 -9.41
C SER A 439 20.42 1.98 -10.76
N ILE A 440 19.68 3.09 -10.90
CA ILE A 440 18.99 3.41 -12.16
C ILE A 440 20.00 3.84 -13.23
N ALA A 441 20.99 4.66 -12.87
CA ALA A 441 22.10 5.00 -13.76
C ALA A 441 22.86 3.75 -14.20
N ALA A 442 23.04 2.78 -13.30
CA ALA A 442 23.70 1.51 -13.60
C ALA A 442 22.85 0.61 -14.52
N ASN A 443 21.53 0.53 -14.30
CA ASN A 443 20.62 -0.20 -15.18
C ASN A 443 20.63 0.39 -16.60
N ASN A 444 20.63 1.74 -16.71
CA ASN A 444 20.73 2.40 -18.02
C ASN A 444 22.09 2.08 -18.71
N LYS A 445 23.18 2.01 -17.95
CA LYS A 445 24.49 1.62 -18.49
C LYS A 445 24.54 0.15 -18.92
N LEU A 446 23.87 -0.73 -18.19
CA LEU A 446 23.76 -2.13 -18.56
C LEU A 446 22.98 -2.28 -19.89
N GLU A 447 21.89 -1.54 -20.04
CA GLU A 447 21.10 -1.50 -21.28
C GLU A 447 21.91 -0.88 -22.44
N GLU A 448 22.57 0.28 -22.22
CA GLU A 448 23.31 0.99 -23.26
C GLU A 448 24.55 0.21 -23.74
N ASN A 449 25.30 -0.42 -22.82
CA ASN A 449 26.58 -1.05 -23.14
C ASN A 449 26.46 -2.54 -23.50
N PHE A 450 25.46 -3.25 -22.95
CA PHE A 450 25.31 -4.70 -23.10
C PHE A 450 23.96 -5.13 -23.71
N ASP A 451 23.09 -4.18 -24.06
CA ASP A 451 21.72 -4.47 -24.53
C ASP A 451 20.94 -5.38 -23.57
N MET A 452 21.20 -5.30 -22.27
CA MET A 452 20.56 -6.12 -21.24
C MET A 452 19.47 -5.31 -20.54
N GLY A 453 18.19 -5.58 -20.88
CA GLY A 453 17.02 -4.97 -20.24
C GLY A 453 16.46 -5.80 -19.09
N ALA A 454 16.57 -7.13 -19.17
CA ALA A 454 16.18 -8.07 -18.11
C ALA A 454 17.09 -9.29 -18.09
N THR A 455 17.12 -9.96 -16.93
CA THR A 455 17.85 -11.22 -16.73
C THR A 455 16.91 -12.27 -16.17
N HIS A 456 16.94 -13.47 -16.74
CA HIS A 456 16.16 -14.61 -16.28
C HIS A 456 17.09 -15.73 -15.85
N ILE A 457 16.62 -16.59 -14.95
CA ILE A 457 17.32 -17.79 -14.51
C ILE A 457 16.39 -18.98 -14.75
N VAL A 458 16.92 -20.02 -15.36
CA VAL A 458 16.24 -21.30 -15.53
C VAL A 458 16.83 -22.31 -14.55
N LEU A 459 15.95 -22.99 -13.84
CA LEU A 459 16.29 -24.14 -13.01
C LEU A 459 15.75 -25.39 -13.66
N VAL A 460 16.63 -26.37 -13.95
CA VAL A 460 16.25 -27.67 -14.49
C VAL A 460 16.91 -28.79 -13.70
N ASP A 461 16.39 -29.99 -13.84
CA ASP A 461 16.94 -31.21 -13.19
C ASP A 461 18.35 -31.51 -13.69
N SER A 462 19.33 -31.58 -12.80
CA SER A 462 20.73 -31.86 -13.12
C SER A 462 20.96 -33.26 -13.75
N SER A 463 19.96 -34.14 -13.67
CA SER A 463 20.03 -35.50 -14.28
C SER A 463 19.73 -35.49 -15.79
N LEU A 464 19.36 -34.35 -16.38
CA LEU A 464 19.15 -34.22 -17.82
C LEU A 464 20.46 -34.48 -18.59
N GLU A 465 20.35 -35.16 -19.74
CA GLU A 465 21.53 -35.37 -20.58
C GLU A 465 22.05 -34.02 -21.14
N PRO A 466 23.38 -33.74 -21.16
CA PRO A 466 23.97 -32.50 -21.69
C PRO A 466 23.45 -32.11 -23.08
N LYS A 467 23.25 -33.08 -23.96
CA LYS A 467 22.66 -32.86 -25.30
C LYS A 467 21.22 -32.39 -25.27
N THR A 468 20.49 -32.75 -24.22
CA THR A 468 19.10 -32.28 -24.03
C THR A 468 19.08 -30.83 -23.60
N ILE A 469 19.96 -30.48 -22.68
CA ILE A 469 20.15 -29.10 -22.20
C ILE A 469 20.64 -28.20 -23.34
N SER A 470 21.64 -28.65 -24.13
CA SER A 470 22.12 -27.89 -25.28
C SER A 470 21.00 -27.61 -26.31
N LYS A 471 20.12 -28.60 -26.60
CA LYS A 471 18.98 -28.35 -27.48
C LYS A 471 17.95 -27.39 -26.89
N MET A 472 17.75 -27.45 -25.59
CA MET A 472 16.86 -26.50 -24.89
C MET A 472 17.44 -25.10 -24.96
N ILE A 473 18.75 -24.94 -24.79
CA ILE A 473 19.47 -23.64 -24.95
C ILE A 473 19.28 -23.15 -26.38
N ASP A 474 19.53 -23.97 -27.39
CA ASP A 474 19.34 -23.58 -28.81
C ASP A 474 17.91 -23.08 -29.09
N GLU A 475 16.88 -23.76 -28.52
CA GLU A 475 15.48 -23.33 -28.69
C GLU A 475 15.16 -22.06 -27.89
N ILE A 476 15.79 -21.81 -26.75
CA ILE A 476 15.63 -20.59 -25.95
C ILE A 476 16.30 -19.41 -26.68
N ASP A 477 17.50 -19.61 -27.24
CA ASP A 477 18.22 -18.56 -27.98
C ASP A 477 17.48 -18.13 -29.26
N ASP A 478 16.66 -19.03 -29.83
CA ASP A 478 15.77 -18.69 -30.96
C ASP A 478 14.53 -17.86 -30.54
N VAL A 479 14.27 -17.62 -29.25
CA VAL A 479 13.16 -16.82 -28.78
C VAL A 479 13.47 -15.32 -28.99
N ASP A 480 12.50 -14.58 -29.52
CA ASP A 480 12.64 -13.16 -29.82
C ASP A 480 13.06 -12.34 -28.60
N GLY A 481 14.11 -11.53 -28.75
CA GLY A 481 14.67 -10.69 -27.69
C GLY A 481 15.59 -11.40 -26.69
N VAL A 482 15.83 -12.71 -26.83
CA VAL A 482 16.91 -13.40 -26.10
C VAL A 482 18.23 -13.06 -26.74
N LYS A 483 19.20 -12.62 -25.96
CA LYS A 483 20.56 -12.27 -26.42
C LYS A 483 21.50 -13.45 -26.31
N ALA A 484 21.50 -14.13 -25.15
CA ALA A 484 22.32 -15.29 -24.88
C ALA A 484 21.77 -16.08 -23.72
N THR A 485 21.96 -17.41 -23.79
CA THR A 485 21.68 -18.32 -22.69
C THR A 485 22.98 -18.94 -22.20
N LEU A 486 23.38 -18.63 -20.98
CA LEU A 486 24.58 -19.14 -20.33
C LEU A 486 24.25 -20.35 -19.46
N GLY A 487 24.96 -21.44 -19.69
CA GLY A 487 24.94 -22.66 -18.88
C GLY A 487 26.26 -23.40 -19.03
N LEU A 488 26.47 -24.49 -18.30
CA LEU A 488 27.70 -25.25 -18.38
C LEU A 488 27.98 -25.77 -19.80
N ASP A 489 26.94 -26.23 -20.49
CA ASP A 489 27.08 -26.74 -21.85
C ASP A 489 27.22 -25.66 -22.92
N ALA A 490 26.79 -24.42 -22.64
CA ALA A 490 27.06 -23.23 -23.48
C ALA A 490 28.53 -22.79 -23.38
N ILE A 491 29.13 -22.90 -22.19
CA ILE A 491 30.53 -22.50 -21.95
C ILE A 491 31.52 -23.46 -22.57
N VAL A 492 31.32 -24.75 -22.45
CA VAL A 492 32.31 -25.74 -22.89
C VAL A 492 31.85 -26.62 -24.06
N GLY A 493 30.57 -26.58 -24.40
CA GLY A 493 29.93 -27.44 -25.39
C GLY A 493 29.64 -28.85 -24.85
N PRO A 494 28.59 -29.51 -25.37
CA PRO A 494 28.09 -30.79 -24.85
C PRO A 494 29.01 -31.98 -25.09
N ALA A 495 30.12 -31.78 -25.79
CA ALA A 495 31.10 -32.83 -26.09
C ALA A 495 32.30 -32.84 -25.11
N ILE A 496 32.45 -31.80 -24.31
CA ILE A 496 33.56 -31.69 -23.34
C ILE A 496 33.08 -32.22 -21.98
N PRO A 497 33.84 -33.08 -21.31
CA PRO A 497 33.48 -33.54 -19.97
C PRO A 497 33.42 -32.36 -18.99
N ARG A 498 32.32 -32.24 -18.25
CA ARG A 498 32.11 -31.18 -17.25
C ARG A 498 33.19 -31.12 -16.15
N ASP A 499 33.93 -32.24 -15.94
CA ASP A 499 35.06 -32.31 -14.99
C ASP A 499 36.23 -31.37 -15.37
N VAL A 500 36.24 -30.78 -16.56
CA VAL A 500 37.28 -29.84 -17.01
C VAL A 500 36.97 -28.42 -16.53
N ILE A 501 35.69 -28.13 -16.18
CA ILE A 501 35.24 -26.82 -15.69
C ILE A 501 35.78 -26.68 -14.25
N PRO A 502 36.32 -25.50 -13.88
CA PRO A 502 36.70 -25.23 -12.51
C PRO A 502 35.54 -25.45 -11.53
N ASP A 503 35.81 -26.11 -10.41
CA ASP A 503 34.79 -26.39 -9.37
C ASP A 503 34.13 -25.08 -8.84
N SER A 504 34.84 -23.97 -8.88
CA SER A 504 34.32 -22.66 -8.47
C SER A 504 33.18 -22.14 -9.35
N ILE A 505 33.17 -22.47 -10.65
CA ILE A 505 32.10 -22.10 -11.57
C ILE A 505 31.04 -23.18 -11.63
N ARG A 506 31.47 -24.42 -11.67
CA ARG A 506 30.54 -25.55 -11.71
C ARG A 506 29.61 -25.53 -10.50
N GLY A 507 30.14 -25.31 -9.29
CA GLY A 507 29.33 -25.25 -8.07
C GLY A 507 28.32 -24.08 -8.00
N GLU A 508 28.52 -23.03 -8.81
CA GLU A 508 27.54 -21.94 -8.91
C GLU A 508 26.40 -22.24 -9.89
N LEU A 509 26.65 -23.13 -10.88
CA LEU A 509 25.71 -23.43 -11.95
C LEU A 509 25.09 -24.85 -11.86
N GLU A 510 25.67 -25.76 -11.11
CA GLU A 510 25.17 -27.15 -10.98
C GLU A 510 25.35 -27.64 -9.54
N ASN A 511 24.33 -28.32 -9.01
CA ASN A 511 24.39 -29.08 -7.79
C ASN A 511 23.82 -30.51 -8.00
N GLU A 512 23.64 -31.31 -6.92
CA GLU A 512 23.13 -32.67 -7.01
C GLU A 512 21.71 -32.77 -7.61
N ASN A 513 20.90 -31.71 -7.52
CA ASN A 513 19.49 -31.71 -7.87
C ASN A 513 19.19 -30.86 -9.09
N TYR A 514 19.86 -29.70 -9.25
CA TYR A 514 19.50 -28.69 -10.23
C TYR A 514 20.69 -28.19 -11.03
N GLU A 515 20.41 -27.76 -12.27
CA GLU A 515 21.31 -26.98 -13.11
C GLU A 515 20.68 -25.62 -13.42
N LEU A 516 21.51 -24.58 -13.35
CA LEU A 516 21.18 -23.19 -13.58
C LEU A 516 21.57 -22.77 -15.00
N LEU A 517 20.63 -22.12 -15.72
CA LEU A 517 20.92 -21.38 -16.94
C LEU A 517 20.58 -19.92 -16.72
N LEU A 518 21.47 -19.01 -17.11
CA LEU A 518 21.25 -17.57 -17.07
C LEU A 518 20.88 -17.11 -18.49
N ILE A 519 19.77 -16.39 -18.62
CA ILE A 519 19.29 -15.82 -19.87
C ILE A 519 19.36 -14.31 -19.80
N THR A 520 19.96 -13.68 -20.80
CA THR A 520 19.96 -12.22 -20.96
C THR A 520 18.94 -11.83 -22.02
N SER A 521 18.13 -10.81 -21.75
CA SER A 521 17.07 -10.30 -22.61
C SER A 521 17.29 -8.84 -22.94
N GLU A 522 17.00 -8.44 -24.19
CA GLU A 522 16.99 -7.02 -24.59
C GLU A 522 15.74 -6.29 -24.08
N TYR A 523 14.69 -7.02 -23.70
CA TYR A 523 13.43 -6.45 -23.27
C TYR A 523 13.47 -5.97 -21.83
N LYS A 524 12.81 -4.82 -21.58
CA LYS A 524 12.73 -4.27 -20.21
C LYS A 524 11.76 -5.05 -19.35
N VAL A 525 12.06 -5.13 -18.06
CA VAL A 525 11.15 -5.68 -17.06
C VAL A 525 9.77 -5.01 -17.14
N ALA A 526 8.71 -5.79 -16.93
CA ALA A 526 7.31 -5.37 -17.00
C ALA A 526 6.80 -4.89 -18.37
N SER A 527 7.54 -5.11 -19.45
CA SER A 527 7.04 -4.89 -20.81
C SER A 527 6.15 -6.05 -21.28
N ASP A 528 5.27 -5.80 -22.28
CA ASP A 528 4.46 -6.85 -22.88
C ASP A 528 5.33 -7.86 -23.64
N GLU A 529 6.44 -7.39 -24.21
CA GLU A 529 7.42 -8.18 -24.95
C GLU A 529 8.13 -9.17 -24.01
N VAL A 530 8.63 -8.73 -22.85
CA VAL A 530 9.28 -9.63 -21.88
C VAL A 530 8.29 -10.63 -21.28
N ASN A 531 7.03 -10.26 -21.07
CA ASN A 531 6.01 -11.19 -20.61
C ASN A 531 5.74 -12.30 -21.63
N ALA A 532 5.65 -11.94 -22.93
CA ALA A 532 5.50 -12.93 -24.01
C ALA A 532 6.73 -13.82 -24.15
N GLN A 533 7.94 -13.27 -23.95
CA GLN A 533 9.19 -14.00 -23.90
C GLN A 533 9.22 -15.01 -22.74
N CYS A 534 8.84 -14.59 -21.52
CA CYS A 534 8.74 -15.47 -20.36
C CYS A 534 7.79 -16.64 -20.60
N ASP A 535 6.62 -16.39 -21.24
CA ASP A 535 5.67 -17.45 -21.61
C ASP A 535 6.28 -18.45 -22.61
N ALA A 536 7.00 -17.95 -23.63
CA ALA A 536 7.64 -18.78 -24.62
C ALA A 536 8.76 -19.65 -24.00
N ILE A 537 9.66 -19.03 -23.21
CA ILE A 537 10.75 -19.73 -22.53
C ILE A 537 10.21 -20.78 -21.56
N SER A 538 9.22 -20.42 -20.75
CA SER A 538 8.57 -21.37 -19.83
C SER A 538 7.97 -22.56 -20.59
N GLY A 539 7.32 -22.30 -21.74
CA GLY A 539 6.80 -23.34 -22.62
C GLY A 539 7.89 -24.29 -23.13
N ILE A 540 9.06 -23.77 -23.52
CA ILE A 540 10.21 -24.57 -23.94
C ILE A 540 10.72 -25.42 -22.76
N ILE A 541 10.98 -24.81 -21.61
CA ILE A 541 11.46 -25.50 -20.42
C ILE A 541 10.56 -26.72 -20.09
N LYS A 542 9.24 -26.50 -20.05
CA LYS A 542 8.27 -27.57 -19.73
C LYS A 542 8.22 -28.72 -20.74
N ASN A 543 8.72 -28.54 -21.97
CA ASN A 543 8.84 -29.63 -22.95
C ASN A 543 10.00 -30.56 -22.64
N TYR A 544 11.03 -30.07 -21.96
CA TYR A 544 12.23 -30.83 -21.59
C TYR A 544 12.22 -31.32 -20.14
N ASP A 545 11.72 -30.47 -19.24
CA ASP A 545 11.56 -30.74 -17.82
C ASP A 545 10.23 -30.19 -17.30
N GLU A 546 9.31 -31.12 -16.94
CA GLU A 546 7.99 -30.71 -16.39
C GLU A 546 8.11 -29.91 -15.09
N ASN A 547 9.17 -30.15 -14.31
CA ASN A 547 9.45 -29.46 -13.06
C ASN A 547 10.40 -28.25 -13.20
N GLY A 548 11.00 -28.06 -14.39
CA GLY A 548 11.88 -26.95 -14.66
C GLY A 548 11.17 -25.59 -14.44
N MET A 549 11.84 -24.60 -13.92
CA MET A 549 11.27 -23.31 -13.50
C MET A 549 12.02 -22.15 -14.15
N LEU A 550 11.26 -21.10 -14.51
CA LEU A 550 11.79 -19.82 -14.94
C LEU A 550 11.65 -18.82 -13.78
N ILE A 551 12.74 -18.22 -13.35
CA ILE A 551 12.82 -17.34 -12.19
C ILE A 551 13.58 -16.07 -12.52
N GLY A 552 13.52 -15.07 -11.63
CA GLY A 552 14.15 -13.77 -11.79
C GLY A 552 13.16 -12.64 -11.73
N GLU A 553 13.61 -11.41 -11.98
CA GLU A 553 12.81 -10.20 -11.80
C GLU A 553 11.60 -10.14 -12.74
N ALA A 554 11.80 -10.44 -14.03
CA ALA A 554 10.70 -10.36 -15.00
C ALA A 554 9.64 -11.45 -14.81
N PRO A 555 9.96 -12.74 -14.58
CA PRO A 555 8.96 -13.74 -14.20
C PRO A 555 8.21 -13.40 -12.92
N CYS A 556 8.89 -12.92 -11.86
CA CYS A 556 8.22 -12.46 -10.64
C CYS A 556 7.29 -11.26 -10.91
N THR A 557 7.69 -10.35 -11.78
CA THR A 557 6.85 -9.20 -12.17
C THR A 557 5.63 -9.63 -12.99
N GLN A 558 5.77 -10.62 -13.88
CA GLN A 558 4.65 -11.22 -14.60
C GLN A 558 3.66 -11.90 -13.63
N ASP A 559 4.17 -12.64 -12.66
CA ASP A 559 3.36 -13.24 -11.59
C ASP A 559 2.66 -12.16 -10.74
N LEU A 560 3.34 -11.04 -10.46
CA LEU A 560 2.75 -9.90 -9.77
C LEU A 560 1.59 -9.30 -10.56
N ILE A 561 1.73 -9.09 -11.87
CA ILE A 561 0.67 -8.58 -12.75
C ILE A 561 -0.54 -9.52 -12.69
N THR A 562 -0.33 -10.82 -12.89
CA THR A 562 -1.40 -11.81 -12.95
C THR A 562 -2.13 -11.94 -11.61
N THR A 563 -1.38 -12.00 -10.51
CA THR A 563 -1.91 -12.10 -9.15
C THR A 563 -2.71 -10.86 -8.76
N THR A 564 -2.18 -9.67 -9.02
CA THR A 564 -2.82 -8.42 -8.63
C THR A 564 -4.08 -8.13 -9.46
N ASP A 565 -4.11 -8.47 -10.76
CA ASP A 565 -5.31 -8.36 -11.60
C ASP A 565 -6.47 -9.22 -11.09
N HIS A 566 -6.18 -10.41 -10.58
CA HIS A 566 -7.18 -11.24 -9.90
C HIS A 566 -7.63 -10.59 -8.58
N ASP A 567 -6.67 -10.18 -7.78
CA ASP A 567 -6.89 -9.62 -6.44
C ASP A 567 -7.70 -8.32 -6.48
N PHE A 568 -7.51 -7.46 -7.47
CA PHE A 568 -8.34 -6.26 -7.67
C PHE A 568 -9.83 -6.58 -7.74
N LYS A 569 -10.19 -7.63 -8.46
CA LYS A 569 -11.59 -8.07 -8.63
C LYS A 569 -12.14 -8.62 -7.32
N VAL A 570 -11.35 -9.43 -6.62
CA VAL A 570 -11.73 -10.04 -5.33
C VAL A 570 -11.93 -8.96 -4.27
N VAL A 571 -10.94 -8.09 -4.06
CA VAL A 571 -10.99 -7.02 -3.05
C VAL A 571 -12.15 -6.07 -3.31
N SER A 572 -12.37 -5.67 -4.57
CA SER A 572 -13.50 -4.82 -4.93
C SER A 572 -14.83 -5.48 -4.60
N ALA A 573 -15.01 -6.74 -4.94
CA ALA A 573 -16.25 -7.49 -4.65
C ALA A 573 -16.49 -7.65 -3.14
N VAL A 574 -15.45 -8.02 -2.38
CA VAL A 574 -15.52 -8.18 -0.92
C VAL A 574 -15.80 -6.84 -0.24
N SER A 575 -15.11 -5.77 -0.63
CA SER A 575 -15.31 -4.43 -0.08
C SER A 575 -16.72 -3.91 -0.31
N ILE A 576 -17.23 -4.02 -1.55
CA ILE A 576 -18.60 -3.64 -1.90
C ILE A 576 -19.60 -4.43 -1.06
N GLY A 577 -19.43 -5.76 -1.02
CA GLY A 577 -20.31 -6.66 -0.29
C GLY A 577 -20.33 -6.37 1.22
N ALA A 578 -19.16 -6.21 1.83
CA ALA A 578 -19.03 -5.91 3.25
C ALA A 578 -19.68 -4.56 3.61
N ILE A 579 -19.36 -3.50 2.87
CA ILE A 579 -19.91 -2.17 3.11
C ILE A 579 -21.41 -2.14 2.85
N PHE A 580 -21.90 -2.81 1.80
CA PHE A 580 -23.32 -2.96 1.52
C PHE A 580 -24.04 -3.59 2.71
N VAL A 581 -23.55 -4.72 3.23
CA VAL A 581 -24.13 -5.42 4.38
C VAL A 581 -24.11 -4.54 5.62
N ILE A 582 -22.99 -3.89 5.93
CA ILE A 582 -22.86 -3.01 7.11
C ILE A 582 -23.87 -1.87 7.03
N ILE A 583 -23.97 -1.17 5.90
CA ILE A 583 -24.92 -0.06 5.71
C ILE A 583 -26.36 -0.59 5.80
N ALA A 584 -26.66 -1.74 5.20
CA ALA A 584 -27.99 -2.35 5.26
C ALA A 584 -28.41 -2.67 6.71
N VAL A 585 -27.50 -3.19 7.51
CA VAL A 585 -27.73 -3.51 8.93
C VAL A 585 -27.87 -2.23 9.75
N VAL A 586 -26.97 -1.26 9.59
CA VAL A 586 -26.97 0.01 10.35
C VAL A 586 -28.26 0.81 10.07
N PHE A 587 -28.66 0.90 8.80
CA PHE A 587 -29.84 1.68 8.42
C PHE A 587 -31.13 0.88 8.37
N LYS A 588 -31.07 -0.46 8.51
CA LYS A 588 -32.23 -1.36 8.36
C LYS A 588 -32.99 -1.08 7.03
N SER A 589 -32.26 -0.92 5.94
CA SER A 589 -32.78 -0.53 4.63
C SER A 589 -31.89 -1.13 3.54
N ILE A 590 -32.48 -1.69 2.48
CA ILE A 590 -31.76 -2.23 1.32
C ILE A 590 -31.50 -1.15 0.26
N SER A 591 -32.36 -0.15 0.15
CA SER A 591 -32.24 0.90 -0.87
C SER A 591 -31.12 1.91 -0.56
N LEU A 592 -30.86 2.19 0.72
CA LEU A 592 -29.80 3.13 1.11
C LEU A 592 -28.41 2.64 0.72
N PRO A 593 -28.00 1.39 0.99
CA PRO A 593 -26.70 0.89 0.52
C PRO A 593 -26.50 1.05 -0.98
N ILE A 594 -27.51 0.74 -1.81
CA ILE A 594 -27.42 0.87 -3.26
C ILE A 594 -27.09 2.30 -3.67
N ILE A 595 -27.80 3.28 -3.10
CA ILE A 595 -27.61 4.70 -3.43
C ILE A 595 -26.23 5.18 -2.94
N LEU A 596 -25.84 4.82 -1.71
CA LEU A 596 -24.60 5.30 -1.12
C LEU A 596 -23.38 4.68 -1.80
N VAL A 597 -23.39 3.38 -2.05
CA VAL A 597 -22.30 2.69 -2.77
C VAL A 597 -22.19 3.22 -4.20
N ALA A 598 -23.30 3.43 -4.91
CA ALA A 598 -23.27 4.00 -6.26
C ALA A 598 -22.65 5.41 -6.29
N ALA A 599 -22.97 6.26 -5.30
CA ALA A 599 -22.38 7.60 -5.21
C ALA A 599 -20.87 7.58 -4.92
N ILE A 600 -20.42 6.64 -4.09
CA ILE A 600 -18.99 6.47 -3.76
C ILE A 600 -18.23 5.92 -4.96
N TYR A 601 -18.76 4.89 -5.62
CA TYR A 601 -18.14 4.33 -6.82
C TYR A 601 -18.06 5.35 -7.96
N PHE A 602 -19.05 6.22 -8.08
CA PHE A 602 -18.97 7.33 -9.02
C PHE A 602 -17.76 8.23 -8.74
N ALA A 603 -17.50 8.55 -7.48
CA ALA A 603 -16.32 9.32 -7.10
C ALA A 603 -14.99 8.55 -7.35
N ILE A 604 -14.99 7.22 -7.11
CA ILE A 604 -13.84 6.35 -7.43
C ILE A 604 -13.58 6.35 -8.94
N PHE A 605 -14.62 6.16 -9.77
CA PHE A 605 -14.48 6.19 -11.23
C PHE A 605 -13.93 7.52 -11.75
N ILE A 606 -14.34 8.65 -11.17
CA ILE A 606 -13.77 9.95 -11.52
C ILE A 606 -12.29 9.99 -11.14
N ASN A 607 -11.98 9.68 -9.88
CA ASN A 607 -10.61 9.79 -9.36
C ASN A 607 -9.64 8.89 -10.12
N MET A 608 -9.99 7.62 -10.28
CA MET A 608 -9.16 6.62 -10.98
C MET A 608 -9.22 6.75 -12.51
N GLY A 609 -10.18 7.49 -13.05
CA GLY A 609 -10.32 7.71 -14.49
C GLY A 609 -9.60 8.97 -15.01
N ILE A 610 -9.25 9.93 -14.14
CA ILE A 610 -8.51 11.13 -14.52
C ILE A 610 -7.18 10.79 -15.22
N PRO A 611 -6.37 9.83 -14.77
CA PRO A 611 -5.10 9.46 -15.39
C PRO A 611 -5.23 9.10 -16.88
N ALA A 612 -6.30 8.42 -17.29
CA ALA A 612 -6.54 8.09 -18.69
C ALA A 612 -6.67 9.34 -19.59
N TYR A 613 -7.17 10.46 -19.03
CA TYR A 613 -7.32 11.72 -19.78
C TYR A 613 -6.07 12.60 -19.72
N THR A 614 -5.23 12.43 -18.72
CA THR A 614 -3.96 13.18 -18.56
C THR A 614 -2.77 12.46 -19.17
N GLY A 615 -2.93 11.21 -19.60
CA GLY A 615 -1.85 10.37 -20.12
C GLY A 615 -0.88 9.88 -19.04
N THR A 616 -1.26 10.00 -17.76
CA THR A 616 -0.46 9.49 -16.65
C THR A 616 -0.77 8.03 -16.36
N GLN A 617 0.26 7.26 -15.98
CA GLN A 617 0.10 5.89 -15.51
C GLN A 617 0.01 5.86 -13.98
N LEU A 618 -0.69 4.89 -13.42
CA LEU A 618 -0.79 4.70 -11.98
C LEU A 618 0.06 3.52 -11.53
N PRO A 619 0.81 3.62 -10.41
CA PRO A 619 1.42 2.44 -9.82
C PRO A 619 0.34 1.46 -9.37
N PHE A 620 0.57 0.16 -9.58
CA PHE A 620 -0.41 -0.88 -9.24
C PHE A 620 -0.89 -0.82 -7.78
N ILE A 621 0.02 -0.53 -6.84
CA ILE A 621 -0.29 -0.38 -5.42
C ILE A 621 -1.28 0.76 -5.18
N ALA A 622 -1.12 1.89 -5.87
CA ALA A 622 -2.02 3.04 -5.73
C ALA A 622 -3.45 2.68 -6.16
N SER A 623 -3.60 1.89 -7.20
CA SER A 623 -4.91 1.44 -7.69
C SER A 623 -5.67 0.63 -6.63
N ILE A 624 -4.99 -0.32 -5.96
CA ILE A 624 -5.55 -1.13 -4.86
C ILE A 624 -5.96 -0.22 -3.68
N VAL A 625 -5.01 0.60 -3.26
CA VAL A 625 -5.12 1.39 -2.04
C VAL A 625 -6.19 2.48 -2.18
N ILE A 626 -6.18 3.23 -3.31
CA ILE A 626 -7.13 4.33 -3.56
C ILE A 626 -8.56 3.81 -3.57
N GLY A 627 -8.86 2.75 -4.32
CA GLY A 627 -10.21 2.17 -4.42
C GLY A 627 -10.75 1.77 -3.05
N THR A 628 -9.97 1.05 -2.27
CA THR A 628 -10.37 0.52 -0.96
C THR A 628 -10.49 1.62 0.10
N ILE A 629 -9.53 2.54 0.15
CA ILE A 629 -9.53 3.65 1.10
C ILE A 629 -10.68 4.61 0.81
N GLN A 630 -10.84 5.01 -0.45
CA GLN A 630 -11.90 5.92 -0.83
C GLN A 630 -13.28 5.34 -0.51
N LEU A 631 -13.47 4.03 -0.74
CA LEU A 631 -14.71 3.36 -0.38
C LEU A 631 -14.93 3.35 1.15
N GLY A 632 -13.91 3.02 1.94
CA GLY A 632 -14.00 2.97 3.40
C GLY A 632 -14.17 4.33 4.07
N ALA A 633 -13.35 5.31 3.68
CA ALA A 633 -13.31 6.62 4.33
C ALA A 633 -14.44 7.57 3.93
N THR A 634 -14.97 7.48 2.68
CA THR A 634 -16.01 8.42 2.24
C THR A 634 -17.43 8.02 2.64
N VAL A 635 -17.65 6.76 2.97
CA VAL A 635 -18.93 6.25 3.50
C VAL A 635 -19.34 7.00 4.76
N ASP A 636 -18.42 7.45 5.57
CA ASP A 636 -18.63 8.11 6.85
C ASP A 636 -19.49 9.38 6.71
N TYR A 637 -19.20 10.19 5.69
CA TYR A 637 -19.96 11.41 5.40
C TYR A 637 -21.39 11.11 4.95
N ALA A 638 -21.56 10.06 4.17
CA ALA A 638 -22.85 9.61 3.72
C ALA A 638 -23.70 9.07 4.90
N ILE A 639 -23.09 8.32 5.82
CA ILE A 639 -23.70 7.84 7.06
C ILE A 639 -24.11 9.03 7.96
N LEU A 640 -23.21 10.00 8.14
CA LEU A 640 -23.47 11.18 8.96
C LEU A 640 -24.70 11.96 8.46
N MET A 641 -24.73 12.28 7.17
CA MET A 641 -25.82 13.03 6.55
C MET A 641 -27.13 12.23 6.60
N THR A 642 -27.10 10.93 6.31
CA THR A 642 -28.27 10.06 6.35
C THR A 642 -28.86 9.93 7.76
N ASN A 643 -28.01 9.84 8.78
CA ASN A 643 -28.45 9.82 10.18
C ASN A 643 -29.15 11.13 10.59
N LYS A 644 -28.60 12.28 10.19
CA LYS A 644 -29.23 13.58 10.45
C LYS A 644 -30.58 13.72 9.72
N TYR A 645 -30.65 13.27 8.46
CA TYR A 645 -31.89 13.22 7.69
C TYR A 645 -32.93 12.34 8.39
N LYS A 646 -32.59 11.11 8.75
CA LYS A 646 -33.52 10.20 9.49
C LYS A 646 -34.01 10.83 10.79
N LYS A 647 -33.10 11.44 11.57
CA LYS A 647 -33.43 12.11 12.84
C LYS A 647 -34.44 13.26 12.64
N ALA A 648 -34.26 14.05 11.57
CA ALA A 648 -35.21 15.12 11.23
C ALA A 648 -36.58 14.54 10.80
N ARG A 649 -36.60 13.47 9.99
CA ARG A 649 -37.80 12.77 9.57
C ARG A 649 -38.57 12.17 10.75
N TYR A 650 -37.88 11.55 11.71
CA TYR A 650 -38.51 11.03 12.94
C TYR A 650 -39.12 12.11 13.83
N LYS A 651 -38.61 13.35 13.75
CA LYS A 651 -39.22 14.51 14.44
C LYS A 651 -40.41 15.12 13.71
N GLY A 652 -40.79 14.58 12.56
CA GLY A 652 -41.97 14.99 11.79
C GLY A 652 -41.70 16.02 10.70
N ALA A 653 -40.42 16.39 10.44
CA ALA A 653 -40.09 17.35 9.36
C ALA A 653 -40.47 16.77 7.99
N GLU A 654 -40.88 17.60 7.04
CA GLU A 654 -41.15 17.19 5.66
C GLU A 654 -39.85 16.74 4.95
N LYS A 655 -39.97 15.99 3.84
CA LYS A 655 -38.80 15.41 3.11
C LYS A 655 -37.80 16.47 2.72
N LYS A 656 -38.28 17.59 2.12
CA LYS A 656 -37.42 18.69 1.66
C LYS A 656 -36.77 19.43 2.84
N GLU A 657 -37.52 19.71 3.87
CA GLU A 657 -37.04 20.34 5.09
C GLU A 657 -35.99 19.47 5.81
N ALA A 658 -36.27 18.17 5.92
CA ALA A 658 -35.36 17.21 6.57
C ALA A 658 -34.01 17.11 5.85
N ILE A 659 -34.00 17.02 4.50
CA ILE A 659 -32.75 16.93 3.73
C ILE A 659 -31.96 18.25 3.78
N THR A 660 -32.65 19.37 3.71
CA THR A 660 -32.01 20.70 3.80
C THR A 660 -31.37 20.90 5.17
N SER A 661 -32.09 20.61 6.26
CA SER A 661 -31.56 20.67 7.62
C SER A 661 -30.40 19.70 7.84
N ALA A 662 -30.47 18.48 7.30
CA ALA A 662 -29.39 17.52 7.38
C ALA A 662 -28.13 18.04 6.64
N LEU A 663 -28.29 18.59 5.44
CA LEU A 663 -27.19 19.12 4.66
C LEU A 663 -26.58 20.38 5.34
N GLN A 664 -27.42 21.36 5.77
CA GLN A 664 -26.94 22.53 6.48
C GLN A 664 -26.09 22.20 7.71
N SER A 665 -26.51 21.20 8.49
CA SER A 665 -25.81 20.80 9.70
C SER A 665 -24.57 19.93 9.45
N SER A 666 -24.40 19.37 8.23
CA SER A 666 -23.30 18.46 7.90
C SER A 666 -22.25 19.08 6.97
N ILE A 667 -22.64 20.00 6.10
CA ILE A 667 -21.81 20.52 5.00
C ILE A 667 -20.49 21.13 5.51
N GLN A 668 -20.52 21.83 6.62
CA GLN A 668 -19.30 22.42 7.20
C GLN A 668 -18.33 21.33 7.65
N SER A 669 -18.80 20.32 8.38
CA SER A 669 -17.96 19.20 8.82
C SER A 669 -17.38 18.45 7.63
N ILE A 670 -18.19 18.16 6.59
CA ILE A 670 -17.77 17.45 5.38
C ILE A 670 -16.67 18.23 4.65
N ILE A 671 -16.82 19.56 4.48
CA ILE A 671 -15.81 20.37 3.78
C ILE A 671 -14.51 20.47 4.60
N VAL A 672 -14.59 20.65 5.92
CA VAL A 672 -13.40 20.70 6.78
C VAL A 672 -12.65 19.36 6.71
N SER A 673 -13.36 18.25 6.83
CA SER A 673 -12.81 16.92 6.69
C SER A 673 -12.16 16.70 5.32
N ALA A 674 -12.85 17.04 4.22
CA ALA A 674 -12.33 16.90 2.87
C ALA A 674 -11.05 17.74 2.65
N LEU A 675 -11.03 18.98 3.12
CA LEU A 675 -9.85 19.85 3.05
C LEU A 675 -8.69 19.33 3.91
N SER A 676 -8.99 18.77 5.08
CA SER A 676 -7.98 18.21 5.98
C SER A 676 -7.39 16.91 5.42
N PHE A 677 -8.22 16.04 4.82
CA PHE A 677 -7.77 14.84 4.14
C PHE A 677 -6.93 15.18 2.91
N PHE A 678 -7.40 16.15 2.10
CA PHE A 678 -6.63 16.66 0.97
C PHE A 678 -5.27 17.23 1.42
N ALA A 679 -5.22 18.01 2.50
CA ALA A 679 -3.97 18.56 3.02
C ALA A 679 -2.99 17.47 3.47
N ALA A 680 -3.49 16.41 4.11
CA ALA A 680 -2.67 15.28 4.54
C ALA A 680 -2.10 14.50 3.34
N THR A 681 -2.90 14.25 2.30
CA THR A 681 -2.47 13.49 1.12
C THR A 681 -1.69 14.35 0.12
N PHE A 682 -2.01 15.65 -0.02
CA PHE A 682 -1.30 16.57 -0.90
C PHE A 682 0.16 16.76 -0.49
N GLY A 683 0.50 16.58 0.79
CA GLY A 683 1.88 16.62 1.27
C GLY A 683 2.80 15.59 0.60
N VAL A 684 2.22 14.50 0.05
CA VAL A 684 2.95 13.44 -0.66
C VAL A 684 3.11 13.78 -2.16
N GLY A 685 2.16 14.52 -2.76
CA GLY A 685 2.11 14.79 -4.20
C GLY A 685 3.25 15.65 -4.78
N PRO A 686 3.65 16.79 -4.14
CA PRO A 686 4.65 17.69 -4.74
C PRO A 686 6.04 17.10 -4.89
N VAL A 687 6.39 16.07 -4.15
CA VAL A 687 7.73 15.50 -4.14
C VAL A 687 7.92 14.50 -5.27
N SER A 688 6.92 13.73 -5.61
CA SER A 688 6.93 12.97 -6.87
C SER A 688 7.06 13.88 -8.10
N TYR A 689 6.54 15.11 -8.02
CA TYR A 689 6.63 16.11 -9.10
C TYR A 689 7.99 16.80 -9.19
N THR A 690 8.72 16.97 -8.10
CA THR A 690 10.06 17.58 -8.12
C THR A 690 11.09 16.66 -8.75
N HIS A 691 10.93 15.36 -8.60
CA HIS A 691 11.79 14.37 -9.28
C HIS A 691 11.46 14.25 -10.77
N LEU A 692 10.18 14.31 -11.16
CA LEU A 692 9.76 14.34 -12.57
C LEU A 692 10.14 15.63 -13.30
N ARG A 693 10.28 16.77 -12.61
CA ARG A 693 10.69 18.05 -13.22
C ARG A 693 12.20 18.24 -13.38
N ALA A 694 13.02 17.48 -12.71
CA ALA A 694 14.47 17.50 -12.92
C ALA A 694 14.85 17.02 -14.33
N HIS A 695 13.96 16.31 -15.02
CA HIS A 695 14.15 15.83 -16.39
C HIS A 695 13.67 16.78 -17.49
N GLU A 696 12.95 17.88 -17.18
CA GLU A 696 12.41 18.80 -18.19
C GLU A 696 13.28 20.08 -18.39
N THR A 697 14.45 20.17 -17.80
CA THR A 697 15.40 21.25 -18.15
C THR A 697 16.52 20.70 -19.05
N PRO A 698 16.39 20.82 -20.39
CA PRO A 698 17.52 20.58 -21.25
C PRO A 698 18.51 21.72 -21.05
N GLU A 699 19.78 21.42 -20.75
CA GLU A 699 20.87 22.31 -21.16
C GLU A 699 21.18 22.17 -22.63
#